data_12f1d66e3f84ec4288d525b45236f930
#
_entry.id   12f1d66e3f84ec4288d525b45236f930
#
_cell.length_a   1.000
_cell.length_b   1.000
_cell.length_c   1.000
_cell.angle_alpha   90.00
_cell.angle_beta   90.00
_cell.angle_gamma   90.00
#
_symmetry.space_group_name_H-M   'P 1'
#
loop_
_entity.id
_entity.type
_entity.pdbx_description
1 polymer ?
#
loop_
_entity_poly.entity_id
_entity_poly.type
_entity_poly.pdbx_seq_one_letter_code
_entity_poly.pdbx_strand_id
1 'polypeptide(L)'
;MGSRLASAALALALGLGVFAESRVSLAAEPVSDAERVLDHVTQSIGSIKKAAGSAPTNSVAPEERIAAGEILLRNRDWERAIQTFSQVKELHSQGKVAEPALVDAEYLLGEAYFRSNQYLSAKREYLNIAKHATRAPYDIYAGRSLSRLVDIYLRLDQSATLADLDSLVPGLPTTDTSGSLQYARAKYFFAKGDYAKAREAVTQVGPTSGYLHQALYLQGVVLTKEARIGLQSGDGAARLATNEKGSASPGRAYSAAIEQFRAVTRLPVDTADRKHVVDLAWLAIARLHYESNNLLDSVDAYSRIGRESPEFSTMLFEMAWVYAQLGDYQRAQRSLEVLSITDPQKLELSDGSLLRADLMLRSGQFEKALALYQGVRDRFEPMRNEVDQYIHANSDPAAYYDQLVADVPEANQGQASKLSPVVITWVREEAENNRTLTVIDDVARSRDLVRRSRKLVSQLTALLGAPTRANAFPELKSAMESALAAANRVSSARLILARGLDAVAQERVPAELTQVRQERRALMKRVAQLPVLPADFMRRAAASESRWNGLSQQLQRLTLEVDKLQAIINGLSRVMKESDRHGVQIDPATRQRFLIEIQANEQDLSGYRERINGYRDAVDMGRVQTGLGDAQYSEDERARRAFKELLSREMGIVTRGTDSPEAVALARAAQPVLARAALADEEIEAAIRGLEIESAKRAEKLKTTVAHEGESIEQNARKLEDLDQQARLLVGEVAMRNFAQVHNRLKGVVLRADVGIVQQAWEVREEQRTRVVNLQRERAREEQNLNDELREVLDDAEGAL
;
A
#
# COMPACT_ATOMS: atom_id res chain seq x y z
N MET A 1 -16.63 -23.31 30.33
CA MET A 1 -17.13 -23.92 31.60
C MET A 1 -17.88 -22.85 32.37
N GLY A 2 -19.14 -23.04 32.55
CA GLY A 2 -19.91 -22.53 33.63
C GLY A 2 -20.66 -21.20 33.45
N SER A 3 -21.96 -21.30 33.46
CA SER A 3 -22.97 -20.26 33.74
C SER A 3 -23.44 -19.39 32.56
N ARG A 4 -24.51 -19.84 31.93
CA ARG A 4 -25.65 -19.04 31.43
C ARG A 4 -26.77 -19.97 30.97
N LEU A 5 -27.46 -20.52 31.94
CA LEU A 5 -28.77 -21.17 31.79
C LEU A 5 -29.55 -20.83 33.05
N ALA A 6 -30.30 -19.74 33.02
CA ALA A 6 -31.39 -19.46 33.92
C ALA A 6 -32.12 -18.19 33.48
N SER A 7 -33.18 -18.30 32.73
CA SER A 7 -34.31 -17.37 32.68
C SER A 7 -35.26 -17.77 31.53
N ALA A 8 -35.89 -18.91 31.67
CA ALA A 8 -37.04 -19.29 30.87
C ALA A 8 -37.89 -20.34 31.63
N ALA A 9 -38.48 -19.93 32.74
CA ALA A 9 -39.57 -20.69 33.39
C ALA A 9 -40.23 -19.82 34.46
N LEU A 10 -41.14 -18.96 34.03
CA LEU A 10 -42.18 -18.46 34.93
C LEU A 10 -43.35 -17.87 34.10
N ALA A 11 -44.22 -18.72 33.61
CA ALA A 11 -45.55 -18.37 33.16
C ALA A 11 -46.36 -19.62 32.80
N LEU A 12 -46.68 -20.42 33.84
CA LEU A 12 -47.68 -21.44 33.73
C LEU A 12 -48.11 -21.89 35.12
N ALA A 13 -48.99 -21.14 35.73
CA ALA A 13 -49.96 -21.58 36.76
C ALA A 13 -50.81 -20.38 37.18
N LEU A 14 -52.02 -20.36 36.73
CA LEU A 14 -53.22 -19.92 37.48
C LEU A 14 -54.36 -19.73 36.46
N GLY A 15 -54.99 -20.81 36.13
CA GLY A 15 -56.26 -20.87 35.43
C GLY A 15 -57.28 -21.56 36.29
N LEU A 16 -58.50 -21.16 36.15
CA LEU A 16 -59.75 -21.69 36.69
C LEU A 16 -60.33 -20.92 37.89
N GLY A 17 -61.17 -19.95 37.55
CA GLY A 17 -62.13 -19.35 38.44
C GLY A 17 -62.84 -18.15 37.83
N VAL A 18 -64.11 -18.31 37.58
CA VAL A 18 -65.09 -17.27 37.26
C VAL A 18 -65.31 -16.93 35.80
N PHE A 19 -66.18 -17.73 35.18
CA PHE A 19 -66.96 -17.43 34.00
C PHE A 19 -68.14 -16.51 34.37
N ALA A 20 -68.02 -15.18 34.29
CA ALA A 20 -69.15 -14.26 34.15
C ALA A 20 -68.79 -12.81 33.85
N GLU A 21 -67.50 -12.35 33.99
CA GLU A 21 -67.15 -10.94 33.71
C GLU A 21 -66.17 -10.75 32.53
N SER A 22 -65.89 -11.76 31.73
CA SER A 22 -64.78 -11.78 30.74
C SER A 22 -65.14 -11.23 29.35
N ARG A 23 -66.31 -10.75 29.08
CA ARG A 23 -66.66 -10.21 27.75
C ARG A 23 -66.37 -8.73 27.52
N VAL A 24 -66.22 -7.94 28.59
CA VAL A 24 -65.84 -6.52 28.49
C VAL A 24 -64.30 -6.38 28.43
N SER A 25 -63.57 -7.36 28.94
CA SER A 25 -62.09 -7.40 28.99
C SER A 25 -61.42 -7.55 27.63
N LEU A 26 -62.02 -8.31 26.67
CA LEU A 26 -61.48 -8.58 25.37
C LEU A 26 -61.38 -7.33 24.45
N ALA A 27 -62.18 -6.33 24.65
CA ALA A 27 -62.13 -5.04 23.91
C ALA A 27 -61.24 -4.00 24.55
N ALA A 28 -60.98 -4.08 25.87
CA ALA A 28 -60.24 -3.09 26.61
C ALA A 28 -58.71 -3.27 26.49
N GLU A 29 -58.22 -4.53 26.38
CA GLU A 29 -56.79 -4.85 26.36
C GLU A 29 -56.06 -4.32 25.09
N PRO A 30 -56.54 -4.50 23.86
CA PRO A 30 -55.93 -3.94 22.67
C PRO A 30 -55.91 -2.39 22.64
N VAL A 31 -56.89 -1.76 23.20
CA VAL A 31 -56.96 -0.30 23.29
C VAL A 31 -55.92 0.24 24.27
N SER A 32 -55.84 -0.36 25.48
CA SER A 32 -54.84 0.00 26.48
C SER A 32 -53.39 -0.22 25.99
N ASP A 33 -53.14 -1.29 25.28
CA ASP A 33 -51.83 -1.60 24.70
C ASP A 33 -51.43 -0.60 23.60
N ALA A 34 -52.38 -0.21 22.74
CA ALA A 34 -52.14 0.82 21.72
C ALA A 34 -51.89 2.19 22.34
N GLU A 35 -52.62 2.56 23.46
CA GLU A 35 -52.38 3.79 24.22
C GLU A 35 -50.95 3.85 24.80
N ARG A 36 -50.48 2.78 25.43
CA ARG A 36 -49.13 2.68 25.97
C ARG A 36 -48.07 2.93 24.90
N VAL A 37 -48.23 2.39 23.69
CA VAL A 37 -47.33 2.62 22.59
C VAL A 37 -47.35 4.07 22.14
N LEU A 38 -48.51 4.73 22.10
CA LEU A 38 -48.62 6.16 21.74
C LEU A 38 -48.03 7.09 22.80
N ASP A 39 -48.10 6.77 24.10
CA ASP A 39 -47.47 7.53 25.18
C ASP A 39 -45.96 7.60 24.98
N HIS A 40 -45.31 6.50 24.63
CA HIS A 40 -43.87 6.48 24.30
C HIS A 40 -43.55 7.30 23.03
N VAL A 41 -44.42 7.33 22.03
CA VAL A 41 -44.26 8.15 20.83
C VAL A 41 -44.28 9.63 21.18
N THR A 42 -45.25 10.08 21.99
CA THR A 42 -45.40 11.48 22.37
C THR A 42 -44.16 12.01 23.11
N GLN A 43 -43.55 11.19 23.99
CA GLN A 43 -42.29 11.52 24.66
C GLN A 43 -41.09 11.64 23.68
N SER A 44 -41.05 10.82 22.63
CA SER A 44 -39.94 10.84 21.65
C SER A 44 -39.99 12.03 20.66
N ILE A 45 -41.17 12.57 20.36
CA ILE A 45 -41.31 13.69 19.41
C ILE A 45 -40.56 14.96 19.88
N GLY A 46 -40.56 15.23 21.21
CA GLY A 46 -39.83 16.36 21.78
C GLY A 46 -38.32 16.29 21.57
N SER A 47 -37.75 15.09 21.69
CA SER A 47 -36.32 14.85 21.45
C SER A 47 -35.95 14.94 19.97
N ILE A 48 -36.79 14.48 19.03
CA ILE A 48 -36.59 14.60 17.58
C ILE A 48 -36.56 16.08 17.16
N LYS A 49 -37.51 16.91 17.66
CA LYS A 49 -37.54 18.35 17.36
C LYS A 49 -36.27 19.08 17.84
N LYS A 50 -35.69 18.64 18.98
CA LYS A 50 -34.46 19.22 19.54
C LYS A 50 -33.22 18.80 18.76
N ALA A 51 -33.15 17.56 18.26
CA ALA A 51 -32.03 17.04 17.48
C ALA A 51 -31.90 17.70 16.10
N ALA A 52 -33.02 18.12 15.50
CA ALA A 52 -33.04 18.82 14.22
C ALA A 52 -32.37 20.22 14.26
N GLY A 53 -32.27 20.84 15.46
CA GLY A 53 -31.62 22.15 15.63
C GLY A 53 -30.19 22.14 16.16
N SER A 54 -29.60 20.97 16.45
CA SER A 54 -28.23 20.87 16.99
C SER A 54 -27.18 21.10 15.93
N ALA A 55 -26.19 21.95 16.27
CA ALA A 55 -24.98 22.11 15.49
C ALA A 55 -24.11 20.82 15.55
N PRO A 56 -23.28 20.51 14.53
CA PRO A 56 -22.42 19.33 14.53
C PRO A 56 -21.44 19.35 15.71
N THR A 57 -21.53 18.36 16.62
CA THR A 57 -20.80 18.30 17.88
C THR A 57 -19.63 17.31 17.87
N ASN A 58 -19.21 16.78 16.72
CA ASN A 58 -18.07 15.84 16.66
C ASN A 58 -16.86 16.48 15.97
N SER A 59 -16.20 17.42 16.63
CA SER A 59 -14.78 17.70 16.34
C SER A 59 -13.93 16.79 17.22
N VAL A 60 -13.41 15.71 16.68
CA VAL A 60 -12.30 14.96 17.30
C VAL A 60 -11.18 15.95 17.61
N ALA A 61 -10.64 15.92 18.83
CA ALA A 61 -9.58 16.83 19.23
C ALA A 61 -8.38 16.74 18.29
N PRO A 62 -7.69 17.85 17.98
CA PRO A 62 -6.53 17.84 17.08
C PRO A 62 -5.45 16.85 17.51
N GLU A 63 -5.22 16.73 18.83
CA GLU A 63 -4.24 15.82 19.43
C GLU A 63 -4.61 14.35 19.18
N GLU A 64 -5.90 14.01 19.28
CA GLU A 64 -6.40 12.66 18.97
C GLU A 64 -6.23 12.32 17.48
N ARG A 65 -6.40 13.31 16.58
CA ARG A 65 -6.14 13.13 15.14
C ARG A 65 -4.66 12.91 14.85
N ILE A 66 -3.78 13.67 15.49
CA ILE A 66 -2.33 13.49 15.37
C ILE A 66 -1.93 12.09 15.85
N ALA A 67 -2.41 11.68 17.03
CA ALA A 67 -2.14 10.34 17.57
C ALA A 67 -2.65 9.22 16.64
N ALA A 68 -3.86 9.38 16.06
CA ALA A 68 -4.39 8.46 15.05
C ALA A 68 -3.51 8.41 13.80
N GLY A 69 -3.04 9.57 13.31
CA GLY A 69 -2.12 9.67 12.18
C GLY A 69 -0.77 9.00 12.46
N GLU A 70 -0.22 9.11 13.68
CA GLU A 70 1.00 8.40 14.07
C GLU A 70 0.84 6.87 14.06
N ILE A 71 -0.30 6.36 14.50
CA ILE A 71 -0.61 4.92 14.44
C ILE A 71 -0.63 4.45 12.98
N LEU A 72 -1.27 5.21 12.08
CA LEU A 72 -1.30 4.92 10.65
C LEU A 72 0.12 4.93 10.06
N LEU A 73 0.96 5.89 10.44
CA LEU A 73 2.34 6.01 10.01
C LEU A 73 3.20 4.82 10.48
N ARG A 74 3.00 4.32 11.71
CA ARG A 74 3.64 3.10 12.22
C ARG A 74 3.19 1.85 11.47
N ASN A 75 1.92 1.79 11.08
CA ASN A 75 1.33 0.69 10.30
C ASN A 75 1.66 0.76 8.80
N ARG A 76 2.45 1.75 8.36
CA ARG A 76 2.80 2.01 6.95
C ARG A 76 1.59 2.33 6.06
N ASP A 77 0.48 2.78 6.65
CA ASP A 77 -0.69 3.30 5.92
C ASP A 77 -0.47 4.78 5.61
N TRP A 78 0.44 5.02 4.64
CA TRP A 78 0.91 6.37 4.31
C TRP A 78 -0.21 7.28 3.81
N GLU A 79 -1.11 6.75 2.98
CA GLU A 79 -2.19 7.55 2.39
C GLU A 79 -3.14 8.11 3.45
N ARG A 80 -3.59 7.24 4.37
CA ARG A 80 -4.46 7.69 5.46
C ARG A 80 -3.74 8.61 6.45
N ALA A 81 -2.46 8.36 6.72
CA ALA A 81 -1.66 9.24 7.54
C ALA A 81 -1.56 10.64 6.92
N ILE A 82 -1.24 10.74 5.63
CA ILE A 82 -1.19 11.99 4.86
C ILE A 82 -2.54 12.72 4.94
N GLN A 83 -3.66 12.02 4.71
CA GLN A 83 -5.00 12.61 4.80
C GLN A 83 -5.28 13.16 6.21
N THR A 84 -4.94 12.40 7.26
CA THR A 84 -5.20 12.76 8.66
C THR A 84 -4.41 14.01 9.06
N PHE A 85 -3.12 14.09 8.73
CA PHE A 85 -2.29 15.27 9.03
C PHE A 85 -2.69 16.47 8.16
N SER A 86 -3.06 16.27 6.90
CA SER A 86 -3.57 17.35 6.04
C SER A 86 -4.87 17.94 6.57
N GLN A 87 -5.75 17.14 7.18
CA GLN A 87 -6.95 17.64 7.86
C GLN A 87 -6.61 18.54 9.05
N VAL A 88 -5.54 18.26 9.81
CA VAL A 88 -5.10 19.12 10.91
C VAL A 88 -4.64 20.49 10.38
N LYS A 89 -3.89 20.52 9.27
CA LYS A 89 -3.48 21.75 8.57
C LYS A 89 -4.70 22.56 8.11
N GLU A 90 -5.70 21.91 7.52
CA GLU A 90 -6.94 22.54 7.07
C GLU A 90 -7.72 23.13 8.27
N LEU A 91 -7.83 22.41 9.37
CA LEU A 91 -8.46 22.90 10.59
C LEU A 91 -7.73 24.10 11.20
N HIS A 92 -6.40 24.16 11.06
CA HIS A 92 -5.62 25.33 11.47
C HIS A 92 -5.92 26.54 10.58
N SER A 93 -6.01 26.39 9.27
CA SER A 93 -6.37 27.46 8.33
C SER A 93 -7.76 28.06 8.65
N GLN A 94 -8.66 27.23 9.23
CA GLN A 94 -9.97 27.62 9.74
C GLN A 94 -9.94 28.23 11.16
N GLY A 95 -8.75 28.40 11.77
CA GLY A 95 -8.60 28.93 13.14
C GLY A 95 -9.05 27.99 14.26
N LYS A 96 -9.22 26.69 13.98
CA LYS A 96 -9.71 25.68 14.94
C LYS A 96 -8.59 24.91 15.67
N VAL A 97 -7.36 25.03 15.24
CA VAL A 97 -6.19 24.31 15.75
C VAL A 97 -5.08 25.30 16.07
N ALA A 98 -4.42 25.10 17.21
CA ALA A 98 -3.30 25.91 17.66
C ALA A 98 -2.02 25.59 16.86
N GLU A 99 -1.09 26.56 16.80
CA GLU A 99 0.17 26.45 16.04
C GLU A 99 1.05 25.24 16.44
N PRO A 100 1.20 24.86 17.72
CA PRO A 100 1.96 23.66 18.08
C PRO A 100 1.48 22.38 17.40
N ALA A 101 0.18 22.13 17.41
CA ALA A 101 -0.42 20.96 16.74
C ALA A 101 -0.29 21.03 15.21
N LEU A 102 -0.28 22.24 14.61
CA LEU A 102 0.04 22.41 13.20
C LEU A 102 1.47 21.95 12.89
N VAL A 103 2.45 22.39 13.70
CA VAL A 103 3.86 22.06 13.46
C VAL A 103 4.14 20.57 13.62
N ASP A 104 3.52 19.93 14.62
CA ASP A 104 3.54 18.48 14.78
C ASP A 104 2.99 17.77 13.53
N ALA A 105 1.83 18.21 13.05
CA ALA A 105 1.19 17.66 11.86
C ALA A 105 2.04 17.89 10.59
N GLU A 106 2.67 19.06 10.41
CA GLU A 106 3.54 19.37 9.27
C GLU A 106 4.79 18.48 9.26
N TYR A 107 5.42 18.28 10.41
CA TYR A 107 6.57 17.39 10.51
C TYR A 107 6.19 15.93 10.19
N LEU A 108 5.12 15.43 10.80
CA LEU A 108 4.63 14.06 10.58
C LEU A 108 4.11 13.84 9.15
N LEU A 109 3.53 14.86 8.54
CA LEU A 109 3.16 14.87 7.13
C LEU A 109 4.41 14.76 6.23
N GLY A 110 5.44 15.53 6.55
CA GLY A 110 6.75 15.40 5.89
C GLY A 110 7.33 13.99 6.01
N GLU A 111 7.27 13.36 7.20
CA GLU A 111 7.71 11.97 7.42
C GLU A 111 6.85 10.96 6.62
N ALA A 112 5.52 11.16 6.54
CA ALA A 112 4.64 10.32 5.75
C ALA A 112 4.98 10.40 4.25
N TYR A 113 5.20 11.60 3.72
CA TYR A 113 5.64 11.81 2.34
C TYR A 113 7.03 11.22 2.09
N PHE A 114 7.98 11.42 3.00
CA PHE A 114 9.34 10.90 2.86
C PHE A 114 9.37 9.36 2.81
N ARG A 115 8.65 8.71 3.73
CA ARG A 115 8.59 7.24 3.80
C ARG A 115 7.80 6.60 2.67
N SER A 116 6.90 7.34 2.04
CA SER A 116 6.19 6.91 0.82
C SER A 116 6.91 7.30 -0.47
N ASN A 117 8.19 7.74 -0.38
CA ASN A 117 9.05 8.19 -1.50
C ASN A 117 8.52 9.42 -2.26
N GLN A 118 7.62 10.20 -1.67
CA GLN A 118 7.10 11.46 -2.22
C GLN A 118 8.03 12.62 -1.84
N TYR A 119 9.27 12.60 -2.34
CA TYR A 119 10.35 13.48 -1.88
C TYR A 119 10.09 14.96 -2.14
N LEU A 120 9.43 15.33 -3.23
CA LEU A 120 9.12 16.73 -3.53
C LEU A 120 8.07 17.31 -2.57
N SER A 121 7.07 16.52 -2.21
CA SER A 121 6.07 16.91 -1.20
C SER A 121 6.69 16.98 0.19
N ALA A 122 7.53 16.00 0.56
CA ALA A 122 8.29 16.00 1.81
C ALA A 122 9.21 17.23 1.90
N LYS A 123 9.94 17.56 0.82
CA LYS A 123 10.78 18.75 0.73
C LYS A 123 10.02 20.02 1.09
N ARG A 124 8.80 20.19 0.55
CA ARG A 124 7.97 21.37 0.81
C ARG A 124 7.64 21.54 2.30
N GLU A 125 7.20 20.46 2.96
CA GLU A 125 6.85 20.49 4.39
C GLU A 125 8.09 20.77 5.25
N TYR A 126 9.20 20.10 5.01
CA TYR A 126 10.43 20.31 5.76
C TYR A 126 11.05 21.69 5.52
N LEU A 127 10.97 22.24 4.30
CA LEU A 127 11.42 23.61 4.02
C LEU A 127 10.60 24.66 4.78
N ASN A 128 9.27 24.43 4.92
CA ASN A 128 8.43 25.31 5.72
C ASN A 128 8.89 25.34 7.19
N ILE A 129 9.15 24.18 7.78
CA ILE A 129 9.67 24.08 9.15
C ILE A 129 11.05 24.73 9.27
N ALA A 130 11.97 24.44 8.33
CA ALA A 130 13.33 24.95 8.37
C ALA A 130 13.39 26.49 8.23
N LYS A 131 12.50 27.11 7.46
CA LYS A 131 12.38 28.56 7.33
C LYS A 131 11.97 29.27 8.62
N HIS A 132 11.24 28.56 9.49
CA HIS A 132 10.77 29.09 10.77
C HIS A 132 11.54 28.54 11.98
N ALA A 133 12.67 27.87 11.75
CA ALA A 133 13.42 27.08 12.73
C ALA A 133 13.91 27.86 13.96
N THR A 134 13.96 29.19 13.91
CA THR A 134 14.34 30.08 15.05
C THR A 134 13.17 30.43 15.96
N ARG A 135 11.95 30.07 15.56
CA ARG A 135 10.73 30.39 16.27
C ARG A 135 10.11 29.12 16.90
N ALA A 136 9.75 29.17 18.18
CA ALA A 136 8.95 28.14 18.79
C ALA A 136 7.54 28.12 18.15
N PRO A 137 6.94 26.95 17.89
CA PRO A 137 7.40 25.59 18.20
C PRO A 137 8.20 24.89 17.08
N TYR A 138 8.55 25.56 15.98
CA TYR A 138 9.26 25.00 14.82
C TYR A 138 10.69 24.55 15.15
N ASP A 139 11.33 25.16 16.15
CA ASP A 139 12.68 24.84 16.63
C ASP A 139 12.83 23.37 17.04
N ILE A 140 11.77 22.75 17.56
CA ILE A 140 11.75 21.34 18.00
C ILE A 140 12.10 20.38 16.84
N TYR A 141 11.64 20.69 15.63
CA TYR A 141 11.82 19.86 14.45
C TYR A 141 12.89 20.36 13.48
N ALA A 142 13.51 21.50 13.75
CA ALA A 142 14.47 22.16 12.85
C ALA A 142 15.61 21.23 12.40
N GLY A 143 16.28 20.57 13.35
CA GLY A 143 17.39 19.67 13.04
C GLY A 143 16.97 18.42 12.28
N ARG A 144 15.83 17.83 12.65
CA ARG A 144 15.29 16.64 11.96
C ARG A 144 14.88 16.98 10.53
N SER A 145 14.19 18.10 10.34
CA SER A 145 13.77 18.58 9.02
C SER A 145 14.96 18.92 8.12
N LEU A 146 15.99 19.58 8.65
CA LEU A 146 17.23 19.85 7.90
C LEU A 146 17.93 18.55 7.49
N SER A 147 18.01 17.56 8.39
CA SER A 147 18.59 16.26 8.08
C SER A 147 17.86 15.57 6.94
N ARG A 148 16.51 15.59 6.96
CA ARG A 148 15.69 15.04 5.88
C ARG A 148 15.83 15.79 4.57
N LEU A 149 15.93 17.12 4.61
CA LEU A 149 16.18 17.92 3.42
C LEU A 149 17.50 17.52 2.76
N VAL A 150 18.58 17.37 3.53
CA VAL A 150 19.87 16.91 2.97
C VAL A 150 19.72 15.50 2.36
N ASP A 151 19.01 14.57 3.02
CA ASP A 151 18.75 13.24 2.46
C ASP A 151 18.00 13.31 1.14
N ILE A 152 16.99 14.17 1.02
CA ILE A 152 16.23 14.39 -0.21
C ILE A 152 17.13 14.95 -1.31
N TYR A 153 17.94 15.96 -1.01
CA TYR A 153 18.86 16.55 -2.00
C TYR A 153 19.88 15.53 -2.51
N LEU A 154 20.45 14.72 -1.62
CA LEU A 154 21.39 13.66 -2.00
C LEU A 154 20.73 12.57 -2.85
N ARG A 155 19.48 12.18 -2.53
CA ARG A 155 18.73 11.17 -3.30
C ARG A 155 18.33 11.67 -4.68
N LEU A 156 18.02 12.96 -4.80
CA LEU A 156 17.63 13.58 -6.06
C LEU A 156 18.82 14.11 -6.89
N ASP A 157 20.07 13.80 -6.46
CA ASP A 157 21.31 14.29 -7.05
C ASP A 157 21.31 15.81 -7.27
N GLN A 158 20.71 16.53 -6.33
CA GLN A 158 20.61 17.99 -6.34
C GLN A 158 21.75 18.65 -5.56
N SER A 159 22.91 18.01 -5.46
CA SER A 159 24.09 18.58 -4.77
C SER A 159 24.48 19.96 -5.32
N ALA A 160 24.28 20.21 -6.61
CA ALA A 160 24.48 21.52 -7.24
C ALA A 160 23.44 22.57 -6.81
N THR A 161 22.28 22.19 -6.27
CA THR A 161 21.19 23.10 -5.88
C THR A 161 20.92 23.11 -4.38
N LEU A 162 21.92 22.87 -3.53
CA LEU A 162 21.84 23.09 -2.08
C LEU A 162 21.64 24.58 -1.72
N ALA A 163 21.49 25.45 -2.72
CA ALA A 163 21.30 26.89 -2.55
C ALA A 163 20.13 27.26 -1.61
N ASP A 164 19.05 26.48 -1.62
CA ASP A 164 17.95 26.69 -0.66
C ASP A 164 18.41 26.52 0.79
N LEU A 165 19.36 25.60 1.06
CA LEU A 165 19.91 25.32 2.38
C LEU A 165 21.04 26.29 2.73
N ASP A 166 21.77 26.83 1.74
CA ASP A 166 22.84 27.77 1.93
C ASP A 166 22.36 29.06 2.63
N SER A 167 21.14 29.47 2.35
CA SER A 167 20.50 30.61 3.00
C SER A 167 19.94 30.30 4.39
N LEU A 168 19.56 29.02 4.65
CA LEU A 168 18.93 28.63 5.90
C LEU A 168 19.92 28.23 6.99
N VAL A 169 20.94 27.45 6.65
CA VAL A 169 21.90 26.86 7.62
C VAL A 169 22.64 27.88 8.47
N PRO A 170 23.11 29.02 7.94
CA PRO A 170 23.77 30.06 8.75
C PRO A 170 22.87 30.72 9.78
N GLY A 171 21.54 30.78 9.50
CA GLY A 171 20.53 31.38 10.39
C GLY A 171 20.03 30.46 11.49
N LEU A 172 20.38 29.16 11.46
CA LEU A 172 19.94 28.22 12.47
C LEU A 172 20.67 28.39 13.81
N PRO A 173 20.02 28.06 14.96
CA PRO A 173 20.67 28.09 16.27
C PRO A 173 21.99 27.30 16.28
N THR A 174 22.98 27.76 16.99
CA THR A 174 24.30 27.10 17.11
C THR A 174 24.29 25.99 18.16
N THR A 175 23.35 25.99 19.07
CA THR A 175 23.23 25.03 20.17
C THR A 175 21.90 24.27 20.06
N ASP A 176 21.96 22.95 20.19
CA ASP A 176 20.81 22.03 20.22
C ASP A 176 21.07 20.99 21.30
N THR A 177 20.16 20.89 22.25
CA THR A 177 20.23 19.91 23.36
C THR A 177 20.07 18.46 22.89
N SER A 178 19.41 18.24 21.74
CA SER A 178 19.17 16.89 21.17
C SER A 178 20.34 16.39 20.30
N GLY A 179 21.20 17.29 19.81
CA GLY A 179 22.27 16.99 18.85
C GLY A 179 21.77 16.78 17.43
N SER A 180 20.46 16.93 17.17
CA SER A 180 19.87 16.73 15.85
C SER A 180 20.33 17.77 14.84
N LEU A 181 20.46 19.01 15.28
CA LEU A 181 20.86 20.14 14.45
C LEU A 181 22.35 20.04 14.04
N GLN A 182 23.23 19.70 15.00
CA GLN A 182 24.64 19.48 14.72
C GLN A 182 24.87 18.31 13.76
N TYR A 183 24.14 17.21 13.96
CA TYR A 183 24.17 16.09 13.01
C TYR A 183 23.67 16.49 11.61
N ALA A 184 22.58 17.25 11.52
CA ALA A 184 22.07 17.76 10.25
C ALA A 184 23.05 18.71 9.55
N ARG A 185 23.73 19.60 10.31
CA ARG A 185 24.81 20.45 9.78
C ARG A 185 25.99 19.63 9.27
N ALA A 186 26.39 18.59 10.00
CA ALA A 186 27.46 17.70 9.55
C ALA A 186 27.10 17.04 8.20
N LYS A 187 25.87 16.55 8.03
CA LYS A 187 25.36 16.03 6.75
C LYS A 187 25.38 17.09 5.64
N TYR A 188 24.92 18.29 5.94
CA TYR A 188 24.93 19.40 4.99
C TYR A 188 26.34 19.73 4.50
N PHE A 189 27.31 19.92 5.41
CA PHE A 189 28.70 20.20 5.04
C PHE A 189 29.35 19.04 4.30
N PHE A 190 29.03 17.80 4.67
CA PHE A 190 29.45 16.62 3.93
C PHE A 190 28.93 16.63 2.49
N ALA A 191 27.63 16.94 2.30
CA ALA A 191 27.02 17.03 0.97
C ALA A 191 27.64 18.12 0.10
N LYS A 192 28.12 19.23 0.73
CA LYS A 192 28.88 20.31 0.06
C LYS A 192 30.35 19.97 -0.23
N GLY A 193 30.85 18.86 0.31
CA GLY A 193 32.27 18.52 0.22
C GLY A 193 33.15 19.29 1.22
N ASP A 194 32.60 20.09 2.15
CA ASP A 194 33.35 20.78 3.21
C ASP A 194 33.57 19.83 4.40
N TYR A 195 34.51 18.90 4.21
CA TYR A 195 34.76 17.83 5.17
C TYR A 195 35.31 18.36 6.52
N ALA A 196 36.02 19.49 6.52
CA ALA A 196 36.55 20.10 7.75
C ALA A 196 35.39 20.58 8.65
N LYS A 197 34.42 21.33 8.10
CA LYS A 197 33.25 21.78 8.86
C LYS A 197 32.32 20.60 9.20
N ALA A 198 32.21 19.57 8.35
CA ALA A 198 31.47 18.37 8.68
C ALA A 198 31.99 17.69 9.93
N ARG A 199 33.31 17.51 10.07
CA ARG A 199 33.95 16.95 11.29
C ARG A 199 33.72 17.84 12.51
N GLU A 200 33.89 19.17 12.39
CA GLU A 200 33.63 20.10 13.47
C GLU A 200 32.19 19.97 13.99
N ALA A 201 31.21 19.93 13.10
CA ALA A 201 29.82 19.75 13.46
C ALA A 201 29.54 18.40 14.17
N VAL A 202 30.21 17.31 13.73
CA VAL A 202 30.10 16.00 14.41
C VAL A 202 30.60 16.05 15.84
N THR A 203 31.71 16.72 16.11
CA THR A 203 32.30 16.82 17.47
C THR A 203 31.38 17.56 18.45
N GLN A 204 30.42 18.34 17.93
CA GLN A 204 29.43 19.06 18.75
C GLN A 204 28.23 18.20 19.10
N VAL A 205 28.10 16.99 18.55
CA VAL A 205 27.04 16.03 18.92
C VAL A 205 27.39 15.41 20.27
N GLY A 206 26.60 15.68 21.30
CA GLY A 206 26.85 15.23 22.66
C GLY A 206 26.80 13.69 22.80
N PRO A 207 27.48 13.13 23.82
CA PRO A 207 27.58 11.68 24.02
C PRO A 207 26.24 11.02 24.42
N THR A 208 25.28 11.79 24.91
CA THR A 208 23.94 11.32 25.25
C THR A 208 22.93 11.50 24.13
N SER A 209 23.37 12.08 22.99
CA SER A 209 22.48 12.33 21.85
C SER A 209 21.98 11.02 21.23
N GLY A 210 20.72 11.02 20.85
CA GLY A 210 20.12 9.92 20.04
C GLY A 210 20.77 9.77 18.67
N TYR A 211 21.50 10.78 18.21
CA TYR A 211 22.17 10.81 16.89
C TYR A 211 23.66 10.45 16.95
N LEU A 212 24.20 10.07 18.12
CA LEU A 212 25.62 9.80 18.29
C LEU A 212 26.14 8.72 17.34
N HIS A 213 25.39 7.61 17.19
CA HIS A 213 25.82 6.49 16.32
C HIS A 213 25.95 6.97 14.87
N GLN A 214 24.95 7.67 14.35
CA GLN A 214 24.93 8.19 12.99
C GLN A 214 26.00 9.28 12.79
N ALA A 215 26.24 10.13 13.78
CA ALA A 215 27.22 11.19 13.72
C ALA A 215 28.66 10.64 13.65
N LEU A 216 29.01 9.67 14.51
CA LEU A 216 30.30 9.01 14.48
C LEU A 216 30.50 8.16 13.22
N TYR A 217 29.43 7.53 12.72
CA TYR A 217 29.47 6.84 11.42
C TYR A 217 29.77 7.83 10.28
N LEU A 218 29.09 8.98 10.24
CA LEU A 218 29.32 10.04 9.26
C LEU A 218 30.77 10.55 9.32
N GLN A 219 31.36 10.68 10.52
CA GLN A 219 32.75 11.03 10.69
C GLN A 219 33.69 10.02 10.05
N GLY A 220 33.39 8.71 10.19
CA GLY A 220 34.12 7.65 9.51
C GLY A 220 34.03 7.75 7.98
N VAL A 221 32.84 8.08 7.45
CA VAL A 221 32.64 8.33 6.01
C VAL A 221 33.43 9.55 5.53
N VAL A 222 33.42 10.65 6.29
CA VAL A 222 34.23 11.88 5.98
C VAL A 222 35.69 11.52 5.90
N LEU A 223 36.24 10.83 6.91
CA LEU A 223 37.66 10.41 6.92
C LEU A 223 37.99 9.49 5.73
N THR A 224 37.09 8.63 5.34
CA THR A 224 37.26 7.75 4.16
C THR A 224 37.33 8.61 2.87
N LYS A 225 36.49 9.62 2.72
CA LYS A 225 36.51 10.52 1.55
C LYS A 225 37.78 11.35 1.52
N GLU A 226 38.21 11.92 2.65
CA GLU A 226 39.48 12.66 2.76
C GLU A 226 40.67 11.78 2.40
N ALA A 227 40.72 10.53 2.89
CA ALA A 227 41.77 9.56 2.56
C ALA A 227 41.79 9.24 1.05
N ARG A 228 40.65 9.04 0.41
CA ARG A 228 40.59 8.78 -1.04
C ARG A 228 41.04 9.99 -1.87
N ILE A 229 40.65 11.19 -1.50
CA ILE A 229 41.13 12.42 -2.17
C ILE A 229 42.64 12.53 -2.01
N GLY A 230 43.19 12.31 -0.82
CA GLY A 230 44.60 12.30 -0.56
C GLY A 230 45.38 11.28 -1.39
N LEU A 231 44.82 10.08 -1.59
CA LEU A 231 45.41 9.05 -2.46
C LEU A 231 45.40 9.44 -3.94
N GLN A 232 44.34 10.08 -4.41
CA GLN A 232 44.17 10.49 -5.81
C GLN A 232 45.02 11.72 -6.19
N SER A 233 45.18 12.69 -5.28
CA SER A 233 45.90 13.93 -5.55
C SER A 233 47.45 13.81 -5.47
N GLY A 234 47.97 12.65 -5.11
CA GLY A 234 49.40 12.42 -4.94
C GLY A 234 50.03 13.19 -3.74
N ASP A 235 49.33 14.13 -3.18
CA ASP A 235 49.74 14.95 -2.04
C ASP A 235 49.68 14.18 -0.70
N GLY A 236 48.83 13.16 -0.65
CA GLY A 236 48.74 12.19 0.44
C GLY A 236 50.01 11.32 0.56
N ALA A 237 50.65 11.00 -0.56
CA ALA A 237 51.93 10.30 -0.58
C ALA A 237 53.06 11.16 -0.05
N ALA A 238 53.06 12.46 -0.34
CA ALA A 238 54.08 13.40 0.13
C ALA A 238 53.95 13.75 1.64
N ARG A 239 52.74 13.86 2.19
CA ARG A 239 52.52 14.11 3.64
C ARG A 239 52.70 12.84 4.50
N LEU A 240 52.46 11.66 3.96
CA LEU A 240 52.77 10.39 4.63
C LEU A 240 54.21 9.97 4.48
N ALA A 241 54.96 10.52 3.52
CA ALA A 241 56.34 10.19 3.25
C ALA A 241 57.36 10.99 4.11
N THR A 242 56.92 11.94 4.96
CA THR A 242 57.83 12.73 5.81
C THR A 242 58.28 12.05 7.08
N ASN A 243 57.83 10.84 7.37
CA ASN A 243 58.43 10.00 8.44
C ASN A 243 58.56 8.53 7.97
N GLU A 244 59.81 8.19 7.66
CA GLU A 244 60.36 6.85 7.44
C GLU A 244 60.10 6.11 6.13
N LYS A 245 61.12 5.56 5.56
CA LYS A 245 61.24 4.71 4.39
C LYS A 245 60.10 3.69 4.26
N GLY A 246 59.14 3.90 3.37
CA GLY A 246 58.16 2.89 3.04
C GLY A 246 57.09 3.53 2.15
N SER A 247 56.81 2.92 0.99
CA SER A 247 55.70 3.31 0.10
C SER A 247 54.41 3.47 0.89
N ALA A 248 53.61 4.51 0.60
CA ALA A 248 52.31 4.72 1.22
C ALA A 248 51.38 3.52 0.92
N SER A 249 51.28 2.58 1.86
CA SER A 249 50.36 1.50 1.70
C SER A 249 48.92 2.00 1.93
N PRO A 250 47.97 1.63 1.11
CA PRO A 250 46.55 2.02 1.31
C PRO A 250 46.05 1.74 2.73
N GLY A 251 46.59 0.73 3.40
CA GLY A 251 46.24 0.38 4.79
C GLY A 251 46.51 1.46 5.83
N ARG A 252 47.54 2.34 5.60
CA ARG A 252 47.79 3.51 6.49
C ARG A 252 46.86 4.66 6.21
N ALA A 253 46.41 4.82 4.96
CA ALA A 253 45.54 5.92 4.58
C ALA A 253 44.15 5.79 5.25
N TYR A 254 43.64 4.56 5.38
CA TYR A 254 42.31 4.31 5.94
C TYR A 254 42.31 4.04 7.46
N SER A 255 43.45 4.00 8.13
CA SER A 255 43.54 3.63 9.55
C SER A 255 42.66 4.51 10.46
N ALA A 256 42.65 5.81 10.24
CA ALA A 256 41.85 6.76 11.01
C ALA A 256 40.33 6.51 10.78
N ALA A 257 39.90 6.21 9.55
CA ALA A 257 38.52 5.90 9.25
C ALA A 257 38.09 4.57 9.88
N ILE A 258 38.94 3.54 9.82
CA ILE A 258 38.68 2.22 10.45
C ILE A 258 38.52 2.35 11.97
N GLU A 259 39.41 3.10 12.64
CA GLU A 259 39.30 3.32 14.10
C GLU A 259 38.01 4.10 14.45
N GLN A 260 37.64 5.06 13.61
CA GLN A 260 36.37 5.79 13.81
C GLN A 260 35.15 4.89 13.66
N PHE A 261 35.10 4.02 12.65
CA PHE A 261 34.03 3.02 12.54
C PHE A 261 34.04 2.00 13.69
N ARG A 262 35.23 1.59 14.16
CA ARG A 262 35.34 0.77 15.38
C ARG A 262 34.79 1.45 16.62
N ALA A 263 34.94 2.78 16.75
CA ALA A 263 34.29 3.51 17.83
C ALA A 263 32.76 3.39 17.79
N VAL A 264 32.16 3.38 16.59
CA VAL A 264 30.72 3.13 16.43
C VAL A 264 30.32 1.72 16.89
N THR A 265 31.13 0.70 16.57
CA THR A 265 30.82 -0.70 16.93
C THR A 265 30.90 -0.99 18.43
N ARG A 266 31.51 -0.11 19.22
CA ARG A 266 31.62 -0.18 20.69
C ARG A 266 30.45 0.48 21.41
N LEU A 267 29.58 1.21 20.70
CA LEU A 267 28.42 1.89 21.29
C LEU A 267 27.33 0.89 21.66
N PRO A 268 26.51 1.21 22.68
CA PRO A 268 25.41 0.34 23.10
C PRO A 268 24.34 0.21 22.02
N VAL A 269 23.82 -1.00 21.82
CA VAL A 269 22.80 -1.34 20.84
C VAL A 269 21.51 -1.68 21.57
N ASP A 270 20.59 -0.72 21.67
CA ASP A 270 19.31 -0.85 22.38
C ASP A 270 18.09 -0.75 21.45
N THR A 271 18.32 -0.35 20.20
CA THR A 271 17.27 -0.22 19.17
C THR A 271 17.70 -0.86 17.85
N ALA A 272 16.73 -1.26 17.02
CA ALA A 272 16.99 -1.81 15.71
C ALA A 272 17.76 -0.83 14.80
N ASP A 273 17.43 0.47 14.87
CA ASP A 273 18.10 1.52 14.08
C ASP A 273 19.57 1.67 14.47
N ARG A 274 19.89 1.64 15.78
CA ARG A 274 21.28 1.69 16.27
C ARG A 274 22.04 0.45 15.86
N LYS A 275 21.39 -0.74 15.93
CA LYS A 275 22.00 -1.98 15.42
C LYS A 275 22.34 -1.89 13.95
N HIS A 276 21.43 -1.36 13.13
CA HIS A 276 21.67 -1.18 11.71
C HIS A 276 22.89 -0.28 11.44
N VAL A 277 23.04 0.85 12.18
CA VAL A 277 24.24 1.71 12.04
C VAL A 277 25.52 0.97 12.42
N VAL A 278 25.49 0.13 13.44
CA VAL A 278 26.64 -0.71 13.83
C VAL A 278 26.95 -1.74 12.73
N ASP A 279 25.95 -2.39 12.13
CA ASP A 279 26.16 -3.32 11.03
C ASP A 279 26.75 -2.62 9.79
N LEU A 280 26.28 -1.40 9.47
CA LEU A 280 26.90 -0.56 8.43
C LEU A 280 28.34 -0.18 8.75
N ALA A 281 28.68 0.06 10.02
CA ALA A 281 30.06 0.33 10.43
C ALA A 281 30.96 -0.90 10.23
N TRP A 282 30.49 -2.11 10.56
CA TRP A 282 31.21 -3.35 10.25
C TRP A 282 31.39 -3.54 8.74
N LEU A 283 30.38 -3.27 7.95
CA LEU A 283 30.44 -3.32 6.49
C LEU A 283 31.48 -2.35 5.92
N ALA A 284 31.52 -1.11 6.45
CA ALA A 284 32.52 -0.12 6.07
C ALA A 284 33.95 -0.55 6.44
N ILE A 285 34.15 -1.07 7.67
CA ILE A 285 35.45 -1.63 8.11
C ILE A 285 35.90 -2.75 7.17
N ALA A 286 35.02 -3.68 6.84
CA ALA A 286 35.34 -4.81 5.98
C ALA A 286 35.76 -4.34 4.57
N ARG A 287 35.05 -3.38 3.97
CA ARG A 287 35.37 -2.79 2.66
C ARG A 287 36.73 -2.07 2.68
N LEU A 288 37.02 -1.31 3.74
CA LEU A 288 38.29 -0.59 3.87
C LEU A 288 39.47 -1.56 4.08
N HIS A 289 39.28 -2.66 4.82
CA HIS A 289 40.28 -3.73 4.90
C HIS A 289 40.49 -4.41 3.54
N TYR A 290 39.42 -4.66 2.78
CA TYR A 290 39.51 -5.20 1.42
C TYR A 290 40.28 -4.26 0.47
N GLU A 291 39.96 -2.97 0.45
CA GLU A 291 40.70 -1.96 -0.35
C GLU A 291 42.16 -1.84 0.07
N SER A 292 42.47 -2.13 1.33
CA SER A 292 43.83 -2.15 1.87
C SER A 292 44.57 -3.47 1.65
N ASN A 293 43.97 -4.45 0.97
CA ASN A 293 44.46 -5.82 0.78
C ASN A 293 44.67 -6.60 2.08
N ASN A 294 43.98 -6.21 3.17
CA ASN A 294 43.97 -6.92 4.45
C ASN A 294 42.77 -7.90 4.46
N LEU A 295 42.89 -8.95 3.63
CA LEU A 295 41.75 -9.82 3.31
C LEU A 295 41.21 -10.60 4.51
N LEU A 296 42.09 -11.05 5.44
CA LEU A 296 41.65 -11.78 6.65
C LEU A 296 40.87 -10.88 7.60
N ASP A 297 41.37 -9.65 7.83
CA ASP A 297 40.63 -8.66 8.66
C ASP A 297 39.30 -8.27 8.04
N SER A 298 39.24 -8.24 6.69
CA SER A 298 37.99 -8.00 5.95
C SER A 298 36.96 -9.11 6.24
N VAL A 299 37.38 -10.39 6.17
CA VAL A 299 36.51 -11.54 6.49
C VAL A 299 36.04 -11.48 7.94
N ASP A 300 36.94 -11.16 8.91
CA ASP A 300 36.54 -11.02 10.31
C ASP A 300 35.44 -9.94 10.48
N ALA A 301 35.65 -8.78 9.87
CA ALA A 301 34.69 -7.69 9.94
C ALA A 301 33.32 -8.04 9.31
N TYR A 302 33.30 -8.67 8.15
CA TYR A 302 32.05 -9.17 7.53
C TYR A 302 31.34 -10.18 8.44
N SER A 303 32.06 -11.08 9.09
CA SER A 303 31.49 -12.11 9.95
C SER A 303 30.77 -11.58 11.19
N ARG A 304 30.97 -10.30 11.54
CA ARG A 304 30.27 -9.62 12.64
C ARG A 304 28.84 -9.21 12.26
N ILE A 305 28.48 -9.22 10.99
CA ILE A 305 27.15 -8.87 10.51
C ILE A 305 26.23 -10.09 10.64
N GLY A 306 25.19 -9.97 11.45
CA GLY A 306 24.27 -11.08 11.75
C GLY A 306 23.25 -11.31 10.62
N ARG A 307 22.61 -12.50 10.66
CA ARG A 307 21.59 -12.90 9.66
C ARG A 307 20.35 -12.02 9.66
N GLU A 308 20.05 -11.38 10.79
CA GLU A 308 18.91 -10.47 10.95
C GLU A 308 19.18 -9.08 10.37
N SER A 309 20.41 -8.81 9.93
CA SER A 309 20.78 -7.51 9.37
C SER A 309 20.23 -7.34 7.96
N PRO A 310 19.68 -6.17 7.60
CA PRO A 310 19.34 -5.84 6.21
C PRO A 310 20.53 -5.96 5.25
N GLU A 311 21.77 -5.80 5.77
CA GLU A 311 23.01 -5.87 5.01
C GLU A 311 23.55 -7.29 4.81
N PHE A 312 22.85 -8.31 5.33
CA PHE A 312 23.32 -9.70 5.29
C PHE A 312 23.54 -10.20 3.84
N SER A 313 22.62 -9.91 2.94
CA SER A 313 22.76 -10.30 1.53
C SER A 313 23.92 -9.58 0.84
N THR A 314 24.12 -8.28 1.14
CA THR A 314 25.26 -7.49 0.67
C THR A 314 26.57 -8.07 1.16
N MET A 315 26.62 -8.39 2.46
CA MET A 315 27.78 -8.99 3.10
C MET A 315 28.17 -10.32 2.45
N LEU A 316 27.19 -11.22 2.21
CA LEU A 316 27.47 -12.52 1.58
C LEU A 316 28.08 -12.37 0.19
N PHE A 317 27.56 -11.45 -0.61
CA PHE A 317 28.06 -11.19 -1.97
C PHE A 317 29.50 -10.63 -1.93
N GLU A 318 29.73 -9.61 -1.11
CA GLU A 318 31.05 -8.98 -0.98
C GLU A 318 32.08 -9.93 -0.36
N MET A 319 31.68 -10.72 0.64
CA MET A 319 32.53 -11.73 1.26
C MET A 319 32.95 -12.84 0.27
N ALA A 320 32.08 -13.19 -0.69
CA ALA A 320 32.45 -14.13 -1.74
C ALA A 320 33.62 -13.60 -2.59
N TRP A 321 33.65 -12.31 -2.91
CA TRP A 321 34.82 -11.70 -3.60
C TRP A 321 36.08 -11.74 -2.76
N VAL A 322 36.00 -11.50 -1.45
CA VAL A 322 37.16 -11.58 -0.55
C VAL A 322 37.73 -12.99 -0.51
N TYR A 323 36.86 -14.02 -0.37
CA TYR A 323 37.30 -15.41 -0.44
C TYR A 323 37.89 -15.79 -1.79
N ALA A 324 37.30 -15.30 -2.88
CA ALA A 324 37.85 -15.52 -4.23
C ALA A 324 39.27 -14.95 -4.36
N GLN A 325 39.52 -13.77 -3.81
CA GLN A 325 40.84 -13.13 -3.82
C GLN A 325 41.84 -13.84 -2.89
N LEU A 326 41.36 -14.45 -1.79
CA LEU A 326 42.16 -15.33 -0.92
C LEU A 326 42.49 -16.68 -1.56
N GLY A 327 41.86 -17.05 -2.70
CA GLY A 327 41.96 -18.37 -3.33
C GLY A 327 41.10 -19.47 -2.64
N ASP A 328 40.30 -19.10 -1.63
CA ASP A 328 39.36 -20.02 -0.99
C ASP A 328 38.03 -20.10 -1.76
N TYR A 329 38.09 -20.77 -2.90
CA TYR A 329 36.94 -20.88 -3.80
C TYR A 329 35.76 -21.65 -3.19
N GLN A 330 36.03 -22.55 -2.23
CA GLN A 330 34.98 -23.31 -1.54
C GLN A 330 34.13 -22.41 -0.63
N ARG A 331 34.78 -21.55 0.17
CA ARG A 331 34.04 -20.61 1.02
C ARG A 331 33.34 -19.53 0.18
N ALA A 332 33.98 -19.08 -0.91
CA ALA A 332 33.34 -18.16 -1.86
C ALA A 332 32.04 -18.74 -2.45
N GLN A 333 32.09 -20.00 -2.93
CA GLN A 333 30.91 -20.70 -3.45
C GLN A 333 29.80 -20.83 -2.38
N ARG A 334 30.18 -21.23 -1.15
CA ARG A 334 29.21 -21.37 -0.04
C ARG A 334 28.52 -20.05 0.28
N SER A 335 29.22 -18.93 0.26
CA SER A 335 28.63 -17.61 0.47
C SER A 335 27.58 -17.28 -0.59
N LEU A 336 27.86 -17.58 -1.87
CA LEU A 336 26.91 -17.37 -2.96
C LEU A 336 25.77 -18.40 -2.96
N GLU A 337 25.98 -19.61 -2.47
CA GLU A 337 24.90 -20.59 -2.26
C GLU A 337 23.91 -20.13 -1.20
N VAL A 338 24.42 -19.64 -0.07
CA VAL A 338 23.56 -19.04 0.97
C VAL A 338 22.80 -17.84 0.41
N LEU A 339 23.46 -16.96 -0.34
CA LEU A 339 22.83 -15.82 -0.98
C LEU A 339 21.72 -16.25 -1.95
N SER A 340 21.92 -17.32 -2.74
CA SER A 340 20.91 -17.83 -3.67
C SER A 340 19.63 -18.33 -2.99
N ILE A 341 19.72 -18.71 -1.72
CA ILE A 341 18.59 -19.17 -0.92
C ILE A 341 17.93 -17.99 -0.19
N THR A 342 18.73 -17.07 0.35
CA THR A 342 18.24 -15.97 1.18
C THR A 342 17.72 -14.77 0.36
N ASP A 343 18.38 -14.49 -0.76
CA ASP A 343 18.04 -13.36 -1.64
C ASP A 343 18.40 -13.67 -3.11
N PRO A 344 17.57 -14.51 -3.77
CA PRO A 344 17.81 -14.88 -5.17
C PRO A 344 17.86 -13.68 -6.12
N GLN A 345 17.04 -12.65 -5.85
CA GLN A 345 16.96 -11.46 -6.70
C GLN A 345 18.28 -10.68 -6.68
N LYS A 346 18.88 -10.51 -5.50
CA LYS A 346 20.16 -9.82 -5.38
C LYS A 346 21.30 -10.56 -6.08
N LEU A 347 21.29 -11.89 -6.04
CA LEU A 347 22.27 -12.72 -6.77
C LEU A 347 22.18 -12.47 -8.28
N GLU A 348 20.96 -12.34 -8.81
CA GLU A 348 20.70 -12.12 -10.24
C GLU A 348 21.05 -10.69 -10.68
N LEU A 349 20.73 -9.70 -9.85
CA LEU A 349 21.04 -8.30 -10.15
C LEU A 349 22.53 -7.97 -10.06
N SER A 350 23.33 -8.76 -9.35
CA SER A 350 24.72 -8.44 -8.98
C SER A 350 25.79 -9.29 -9.70
N ASP A 351 25.58 -9.78 -10.92
CA ASP A 351 26.54 -10.67 -11.60
C ASP A 351 26.95 -11.94 -10.78
N GLY A 352 26.23 -12.23 -9.72
CA GLY A 352 26.58 -13.29 -8.78
C GLY A 352 26.56 -14.69 -9.39
N SER A 353 25.69 -14.91 -10.40
CA SER A 353 25.62 -16.16 -11.13
C SER A 353 26.87 -16.40 -11.99
N LEU A 354 27.41 -15.34 -12.60
CA LEU A 354 28.68 -15.41 -13.35
C LEU A 354 29.87 -15.66 -12.41
N LEU A 355 29.93 -14.93 -11.29
CA LEU A 355 30.97 -15.17 -10.28
C LEU A 355 30.92 -16.61 -9.78
N ARG A 356 29.72 -17.14 -9.55
CA ARG A 356 29.56 -18.55 -9.13
C ARG A 356 30.06 -19.52 -10.18
N ALA A 357 29.80 -19.27 -11.45
CA ALA A 357 30.31 -20.06 -12.55
C ALA A 357 31.87 -20.02 -12.65
N ASP A 358 32.46 -18.81 -12.52
CA ASP A 358 33.92 -18.61 -12.51
C ASP A 358 34.57 -19.35 -11.33
N LEU A 359 33.98 -19.34 -10.15
CA LEU A 359 34.46 -20.05 -8.97
C LEU A 359 34.40 -21.56 -9.16
N MET A 360 33.35 -22.09 -9.79
CA MET A 360 33.23 -23.52 -10.13
C MET A 360 34.28 -23.93 -11.18
N LEU A 361 34.51 -23.09 -12.18
CA LEU A 361 35.57 -23.30 -13.16
C LEU A 361 36.95 -23.40 -12.50
N ARG A 362 37.29 -22.42 -11.62
CA ARG A 362 38.58 -22.40 -10.88
C ARG A 362 38.73 -23.53 -9.90
N SER A 363 37.63 -24.11 -9.41
CA SER A 363 37.64 -25.28 -8.52
C SER A 363 37.58 -26.64 -9.25
N GLY A 364 37.70 -26.65 -10.58
CA GLY A 364 37.70 -27.87 -11.39
C GLY A 364 36.32 -28.51 -11.59
N GLN A 365 35.23 -27.80 -11.23
CA GLN A 365 33.84 -28.28 -11.41
C GLN A 365 33.30 -27.90 -12.78
N PHE A 366 33.95 -28.36 -13.85
CA PHE A 366 33.76 -27.91 -15.23
C PHE A 366 32.34 -28.08 -15.75
N GLU A 367 31.67 -29.20 -15.47
CA GLU A 367 30.29 -29.45 -15.94
C GLU A 367 29.26 -28.50 -15.26
N LYS A 368 29.43 -28.25 -13.97
CA LYS A 368 28.56 -27.31 -13.25
C LYS A 368 28.79 -25.86 -13.68
N ALA A 369 30.07 -25.49 -13.93
CA ALA A 369 30.42 -24.19 -14.47
C ALA A 369 29.77 -23.97 -15.82
N LEU A 370 29.87 -24.96 -16.74
CA LEU A 370 29.24 -24.91 -18.06
C LEU A 370 27.73 -24.73 -17.96
N ALA A 371 27.06 -25.53 -17.13
CA ALA A 371 25.61 -25.44 -16.95
C ALA A 371 25.18 -24.06 -16.43
N LEU A 372 25.96 -23.43 -15.53
CA LEU A 372 25.67 -22.08 -15.06
C LEU A 372 25.89 -21.02 -16.12
N TYR A 373 26.99 -21.07 -16.88
CA TYR A 373 27.23 -20.13 -17.98
C TYR A 373 26.15 -20.23 -19.04
N GLN A 374 25.76 -21.45 -19.44
CA GLN A 374 24.67 -21.67 -20.39
C GLN A 374 23.36 -21.14 -19.83
N GLY A 375 23.05 -21.41 -18.55
CA GLY A 375 21.83 -20.88 -17.90
C GLY A 375 21.79 -19.35 -17.86
N VAL A 376 22.93 -18.69 -17.60
CA VAL A 376 23.03 -17.22 -17.66
C VAL A 376 22.81 -16.74 -19.09
N ARG A 377 23.49 -17.31 -20.07
CA ARG A 377 23.31 -16.94 -21.48
C ARG A 377 21.86 -17.12 -21.94
N ASP A 378 21.28 -18.28 -21.71
CA ASP A 378 19.93 -18.62 -22.17
C ASP A 378 18.86 -17.75 -21.53
N ARG A 379 19.14 -17.21 -20.35
CA ARG A 379 18.27 -16.28 -19.64
C ARG A 379 18.41 -14.84 -20.14
N PHE A 380 19.63 -14.32 -20.28
CA PHE A 380 19.87 -12.90 -20.54
C PHE A 380 19.93 -12.57 -22.06
N GLU A 381 20.24 -13.51 -22.92
CA GLU A 381 20.25 -13.29 -24.36
C GLU A 381 18.88 -12.92 -24.95
N PRO A 382 17.75 -13.56 -24.55
CA PRO A 382 16.43 -13.12 -24.93
C PRO A 382 16.13 -11.69 -24.47
N MET A 383 16.50 -11.35 -23.22
CA MET A 383 16.29 -10.01 -22.68
C MET A 383 17.09 -8.95 -23.42
N ARG A 384 18.34 -9.24 -23.77
CA ARG A 384 19.16 -8.37 -24.62
C ARG A 384 18.48 -8.12 -25.96
N ASN A 385 17.99 -9.18 -26.60
CA ASN A 385 17.32 -9.09 -27.90
C ASN A 385 16.00 -8.31 -27.81
N GLU A 386 15.24 -8.46 -26.73
CA GLU A 386 14.03 -7.67 -26.48
C GLU A 386 14.35 -6.17 -26.37
N VAL A 387 15.38 -5.83 -25.60
CA VAL A 387 15.82 -4.42 -25.45
C VAL A 387 16.37 -3.87 -26.75
N ASP A 388 17.14 -4.66 -27.48
CA ASP A 388 17.70 -4.27 -28.78
C ASP A 388 16.60 -3.99 -29.81
N GLN A 389 15.61 -4.89 -29.92
CA GLN A 389 14.44 -4.70 -30.78
C GLN A 389 13.63 -3.47 -30.34
N TYR A 390 13.49 -3.25 -29.03
CA TYR A 390 12.76 -2.09 -28.50
C TYR A 390 13.47 -0.78 -28.85
N ILE A 391 14.78 -0.71 -28.68
CA ILE A 391 15.59 0.47 -29.03
C ILE A 391 15.52 0.76 -30.54
N HIS A 392 15.63 -0.27 -31.39
CA HIS A 392 15.58 -0.08 -32.83
C HIS A 392 14.18 0.28 -33.35
N ALA A 393 13.12 -0.20 -32.69
CA ALA A 393 11.75 0.09 -33.07
C ALA A 393 11.26 1.48 -32.62
N ASN A 394 11.90 2.08 -31.61
CA ASN A 394 11.45 3.32 -30.99
C ASN A 394 12.57 4.36 -30.99
N SER A 395 12.44 5.35 -31.86
CA SER A 395 13.33 6.52 -31.89
C SER A 395 12.79 7.72 -31.10
N ASP A 396 11.51 7.65 -30.67
CA ASP A 396 10.84 8.71 -29.93
C ASP A 396 11.10 8.54 -28.42
N PRO A 397 11.70 9.54 -27.74
CA PRO A 397 11.88 9.53 -26.29
C PRO A 397 10.59 9.29 -25.51
N ALA A 398 9.44 9.76 -25.99
CA ALA A 398 8.15 9.59 -25.34
C ALA A 398 7.79 8.10 -25.13
N ALA A 399 8.17 7.22 -26.05
CA ALA A 399 7.91 5.78 -25.94
C ALA A 399 8.62 5.15 -24.71
N TYR A 400 9.83 5.61 -24.40
CA TYR A 400 10.60 5.15 -23.23
C TYR A 400 10.00 5.62 -21.91
N TYR A 401 9.48 6.86 -21.88
CA TYR A 401 8.70 7.35 -20.75
C TYR A 401 7.45 6.51 -20.52
N ASP A 402 6.65 6.30 -21.56
CA ASP A 402 5.41 5.54 -21.48
C ASP A 402 5.64 4.10 -20.99
N GLN A 403 6.76 3.48 -21.41
CA GLN A 403 7.13 2.14 -20.95
C GLN A 403 7.43 2.11 -19.45
N LEU A 404 8.10 3.12 -18.90
CA LEU A 404 8.40 3.21 -17.47
C LEU A 404 7.16 3.55 -16.64
N VAL A 405 6.24 4.37 -17.17
CA VAL A 405 4.96 4.69 -16.53
C VAL A 405 4.02 3.48 -16.49
N ALA A 406 3.98 2.69 -17.57
CA ALA A 406 3.14 1.49 -17.65
C ALA A 406 3.47 0.44 -16.58
N ASP A 407 4.69 0.47 -16.04
CA ASP A 407 5.15 -0.46 -15.00
C ASP A 407 4.93 0.05 -13.55
N VAL A 408 4.40 1.27 -13.37
CA VAL A 408 4.00 1.78 -12.06
C VAL A 408 2.67 1.14 -11.66
N PRO A 409 2.57 0.45 -10.49
CA PRO A 409 1.36 -0.28 -10.10
C PRO A 409 0.09 0.58 -10.09
N GLU A 410 0.21 1.85 -9.71
CA GLU A 410 -0.91 2.80 -9.66
C GLU A 410 -1.35 3.27 -11.06
N ALA A 411 -0.46 3.25 -12.05
CA ALA A 411 -0.76 3.63 -13.44
C ALA A 411 -1.29 2.46 -14.27
N ASN A 412 -1.08 1.23 -13.80
CA ASN A 412 -1.30 0.01 -14.57
C ASN A 412 -2.79 -0.36 -14.66
N GLN A 413 -3.52 0.18 -15.65
CA GLN A 413 -4.90 -0.18 -15.98
C GLN A 413 -4.99 -1.37 -16.96
N GLY A 414 -4.02 -2.31 -16.91
CA GLY A 414 -4.06 -3.53 -17.71
C GLY A 414 -3.21 -3.53 -18.97
N GLN A 415 -2.33 -2.55 -19.19
CA GLN A 415 -1.27 -2.65 -20.17
C GLN A 415 -0.05 -3.32 -19.51
N ALA A 416 0.16 -4.59 -19.84
CA ALA A 416 1.38 -5.28 -19.43
C ALA A 416 2.58 -4.66 -20.15
N SER A 417 3.68 -4.47 -19.41
CA SER A 417 4.97 -4.08 -20.00
C SER A 417 5.36 -5.07 -21.11
N LYS A 418 5.81 -4.57 -22.25
CA LYS A 418 6.30 -5.41 -23.35
C LYS A 418 7.68 -6.02 -23.09
N LEU A 419 8.32 -5.57 -22.01
CA LEU A 419 9.68 -5.96 -21.63
C LEU A 419 9.69 -6.82 -20.37
N SER A 420 10.74 -7.61 -20.22
CA SER A 420 10.95 -8.43 -19.03
C SER A 420 11.02 -7.56 -17.76
N PRO A 421 10.40 -7.98 -16.62
CA PRO A 421 10.49 -7.28 -15.35
C PRO A 421 11.92 -7.00 -14.87
N VAL A 422 12.87 -7.92 -15.16
CA VAL A 422 14.28 -7.75 -14.81
C VAL A 422 14.90 -6.57 -15.56
N VAL A 423 14.57 -6.41 -16.84
CA VAL A 423 15.04 -5.28 -17.66
C VAL A 423 14.54 -3.96 -17.07
N ILE A 424 13.26 -3.88 -16.75
CA ILE A 424 12.66 -2.67 -16.15
C ILE A 424 13.29 -2.36 -14.80
N THR A 425 13.52 -3.39 -13.96
CA THR A 425 14.22 -3.21 -12.68
C THR A 425 15.61 -2.63 -12.89
N TRP A 426 16.39 -3.14 -13.84
CA TRP A 426 17.72 -2.62 -14.15
C TRP A 426 17.68 -1.19 -14.68
N VAL A 427 16.74 -0.87 -15.59
CA VAL A 427 16.55 0.51 -16.06
C VAL A 427 16.20 1.46 -14.90
N ARG A 428 15.42 0.99 -13.94
CA ARG A 428 15.10 1.75 -12.73
C ARG A 428 16.29 1.88 -11.79
N GLU A 429 17.11 0.85 -11.61
CA GLU A 429 18.32 0.90 -10.80
C GLU A 429 19.35 1.90 -11.36
N GLU A 430 19.58 1.90 -12.67
CA GLU A 430 20.44 2.90 -13.33
C GLU A 430 19.89 4.32 -13.18
N ALA A 431 18.57 4.47 -13.06
CA ALA A 431 17.88 5.73 -12.88
C ALA A 431 17.70 6.14 -11.40
N GLU A 432 17.96 5.25 -10.42
CA GLU A 432 17.77 5.55 -8.99
C GLU A 432 18.61 6.74 -8.51
N ASN A 433 19.75 6.98 -9.12
CA ASN A 433 20.55 8.17 -8.90
C ASN A 433 20.02 9.39 -9.67
N ASN A 434 18.97 9.25 -10.47
CA ASN A 434 18.44 10.30 -11.33
C ASN A 434 17.05 10.75 -10.87
N ARG A 435 16.86 12.06 -10.81
CA ARG A 435 15.60 12.78 -10.58
C ARG A 435 14.42 12.28 -11.45
N THR A 436 14.73 11.59 -12.51
CA THR A 436 13.86 11.09 -13.57
C THR A 436 12.75 10.17 -13.06
N LEU A 437 13.09 9.16 -12.23
CA LEU A 437 12.09 8.22 -11.69
C LEU A 437 11.15 8.89 -10.70
N THR A 438 11.68 9.81 -9.89
CA THR A 438 10.84 10.56 -8.94
C THR A 438 9.77 11.37 -9.67
N VAL A 439 10.10 11.96 -10.82
CA VAL A 439 9.12 12.71 -11.63
C VAL A 439 8.07 11.76 -12.22
N ILE A 440 8.49 10.60 -12.75
CA ILE A 440 7.56 9.59 -13.28
C ILE A 440 6.58 9.14 -12.19
N ASP A 441 7.10 8.75 -11.04
CA ASP A 441 6.29 8.25 -9.92
C ASP A 441 5.36 9.35 -9.36
N ASP A 442 5.83 10.60 -9.28
CA ASP A 442 5.02 11.73 -8.81
C ASP A 442 3.90 12.09 -9.81
N VAL A 443 4.17 12.05 -11.11
CA VAL A 443 3.16 12.28 -12.16
C VAL A 443 2.14 11.14 -12.15
N ALA A 444 2.58 9.89 -12.08
CA ALA A 444 1.68 8.73 -12.02
C ALA A 444 0.76 8.77 -10.80
N ARG A 445 1.30 9.07 -9.62
CA ARG A 445 0.51 9.24 -8.38
C ARG A 445 -0.44 10.42 -8.46
N SER A 446 -0.01 11.53 -9.02
CA SER A 446 -0.86 12.72 -9.19
C SER A 446 -2.04 12.42 -10.12
N ARG A 447 -1.84 11.66 -11.19
CA ARG A 447 -2.91 11.18 -12.08
C ARG A 447 -3.90 10.28 -11.32
N ASP A 448 -3.39 9.37 -10.51
CA ASP A 448 -4.26 8.50 -9.70
C ASP A 448 -5.06 9.30 -8.67
N LEU A 449 -4.44 10.27 -8.00
CA LEU A 449 -5.13 11.19 -7.09
C LEU A 449 -6.23 11.99 -7.80
N VAL A 450 -5.96 12.54 -8.97
CA VAL A 450 -6.96 13.25 -9.79
C VAL A 450 -8.13 12.32 -10.14
N ARG A 451 -7.83 11.10 -10.58
CA ARG A 451 -8.86 10.10 -10.91
C ARG A 451 -9.73 9.75 -9.70
N ARG A 452 -9.13 9.47 -8.55
CA ARG A 452 -9.83 9.18 -7.28
C ARG A 452 -10.66 10.39 -6.82
N SER A 453 -10.10 11.59 -6.93
CA SER A 453 -10.80 12.83 -6.56
C SER A 453 -12.01 13.09 -7.46
N ARG A 454 -11.89 12.91 -8.77
CA ARG A 454 -13.03 12.97 -9.72
C ARG A 454 -14.12 11.98 -9.34
N LYS A 455 -13.75 10.73 -9.00
CA LYS A 455 -14.69 9.70 -8.54
C LYS A 455 -15.41 10.13 -7.26
N LEU A 456 -14.67 10.66 -6.27
CA LEU A 456 -15.24 11.16 -5.02
C LEU A 456 -16.19 12.34 -5.24
N VAL A 457 -15.83 13.30 -6.11
CA VAL A 457 -16.70 14.43 -6.49
C VAL A 457 -17.99 13.92 -7.13
N SER A 458 -17.89 12.97 -8.06
CA SER A 458 -19.06 12.34 -8.70
C SER A 458 -19.96 11.63 -7.67
N GLN A 459 -19.41 10.84 -6.79
CA GLN A 459 -20.13 10.11 -5.72
C GLN A 459 -20.79 11.08 -4.74
N LEU A 460 -20.08 12.12 -4.29
CA LEU A 460 -20.64 13.16 -3.40
C LEU A 460 -21.76 13.94 -4.08
N THR A 461 -21.58 14.33 -5.33
CA THR A 461 -22.60 15.03 -6.09
C THR A 461 -23.87 14.19 -6.25
N ALA A 462 -23.70 12.89 -6.53
CA ALA A 462 -24.81 11.95 -6.63
C ALA A 462 -25.52 11.74 -5.28
N LEU A 463 -24.78 11.58 -4.19
CA LEU A 463 -25.34 11.45 -2.84
C LEU A 463 -26.13 12.70 -2.43
N LEU A 464 -25.55 13.89 -2.61
CA LEU A 464 -26.16 15.15 -2.23
C LEU A 464 -27.38 15.50 -3.10
N GLY A 465 -27.46 14.96 -4.32
CA GLY A 465 -28.62 15.07 -5.22
C GLY A 465 -29.72 14.03 -4.96
N ALA A 466 -29.41 12.93 -4.30
CA ALA A 466 -30.31 11.81 -4.09
C ALA A 466 -31.35 12.06 -2.96
N PRO A 467 -32.49 11.35 -2.96
CA PRO A 467 -33.38 11.29 -1.80
C PRO A 467 -32.69 10.81 -0.51
N THR A 468 -31.63 10.05 -0.64
CA THR A 468 -30.82 9.47 0.46
C THR A 468 -29.80 10.45 1.05
N ARG A 469 -29.81 11.73 0.65
CA ARG A 469 -28.85 12.77 1.09
C ARG A 469 -28.72 12.94 2.61
N ALA A 470 -29.76 12.60 3.38
CA ALA A 470 -29.69 12.63 4.84
C ALA A 470 -28.60 11.71 5.42
N ASN A 471 -28.21 10.65 4.69
CA ASN A 471 -27.12 9.74 5.08
C ASN A 471 -25.74 10.42 5.10
N ALA A 472 -25.56 11.54 4.40
CA ALA A 472 -24.34 12.33 4.43
C ALA A 472 -24.13 13.09 5.76
N PHE A 473 -25.19 13.21 6.58
CA PHE A 473 -25.17 13.98 7.80
C PHE A 473 -25.55 13.08 8.99
N PRO A 474 -24.60 12.55 9.78
CA PRO A 474 -24.86 11.55 10.81
C PRO A 474 -25.95 11.96 11.82
N GLU A 475 -25.98 13.23 12.22
CA GLU A 475 -26.96 13.75 13.18
C GLU A 475 -28.37 13.79 12.57
N LEU A 476 -28.49 14.29 11.34
CA LEU A 476 -29.78 14.31 10.62
C LEU A 476 -30.25 12.88 10.31
N LYS A 477 -29.30 11.97 9.98
CA LYS A 477 -29.58 10.54 9.82
C LYS A 477 -30.18 9.95 11.09
N SER A 478 -29.55 10.16 12.25
CA SER A 478 -30.04 9.65 13.55
C SER A 478 -31.40 10.24 13.93
N ALA A 479 -31.60 11.55 13.67
CA ALA A 479 -32.90 12.19 13.90
C ALA A 479 -33.98 11.64 12.97
N MET A 480 -33.66 11.39 11.71
CA MET A 480 -34.58 10.81 10.73
C MET A 480 -34.92 9.34 11.09
N GLU A 481 -33.96 8.54 11.52
CA GLU A 481 -34.18 7.16 12.02
C GLU A 481 -35.13 7.18 13.24
N SER A 482 -34.93 8.13 14.14
CA SER A 482 -35.80 8.31 15.31
C SER A 482 -37.22 8.72 14.94
N ALA A 483 -37.39 9.63 13.97
CA ALA A 483 -38.69 10.04 13.46
C ALA A 483 -39.42 8.90 12.73
N LEU A 484 -38.70 8.12 11.90
CA LEU A 484 -39.27 6.93 11.24
C LEU A 484 -39.64 5.84 12.25
N ALA A 485 -38.84 5.63 13.28
CA ALA A 485 -39.15 4.70 14.37
C ALA A 485 -40.43 5.11 15.09
N ALA A 486 -40.63 6.43 15.37
CA ALA A 486 -41.86 6.93 15.94
C ALA A 486 -43.06 6.69 15.02
N ALA A 487 -42.97 6.97 13.71
CA ALA A 487 -44.00 6.68 12.72
C ALA A 487 -44.35 5.19 12.65
N ASN A 488 -43.37 4.32 12.75
CA ASN A 488 -43.55 2.87 12.75
C ASN A 488 -44.22 2.39 14.04
N ARG A 489 -43.90 3.01 15.20
CA ARG A 489 -44.60 2.74 16.48
C ARG A 489 -46.08 3.14 16.42
N VAL A 490 -46.42 4.29 15.81
CA VAL A 490 -47.80 4.66 15.56
C VAL A 490 -48.52 3.61 14.72
N SER A 491 -47.84 3.10 13.69
CA SER A 491 -48.39 1.99 12.86
C SER A 491 -48.51 0.68 13.63
N SER A 492 -47.60 0.42 14.61
CA SER A 492 -47.68 -0.74 15.51
C SER A 492 -48.90 -0.64 16.46
N ALA A 493 -49.23 0.57 16.97
CA ALA A 493 -50.43 0.78 17.74
C ALA A 493 -51.71 0.50 16.93
N ARG A 494 -51.74 0.94 15.68
CA ARG A 494 -52.82 0.59 14.74
C ARG A 494 -52.87 -0.90 14.43
N LEU A 495 -51.74 -1.57 14.37
CA LEU A 495 -51.66 -3.03 14.15
C LEU A 495 -52.22 -3.81 15.35
N ILE A 496 -51.99 -3.34 16.58
CA ILE A 496 -52.58 -3.93 17.78
C ILE A 496 -54.13 -3.82 17.74
N LEU A 497 -54.65 -2.65 17.40
CA LEU A 497 -56.08 -2.44 17.21
C LEU A 497 -56.67 -3.30 16.12
N ALA A 498 -55.98 -3.44 15.00
CA ALA A 498 -56.37 -4.26 13.87
C ALA A 498 -56.43 -5.76 14.23
N ARG A 499 -55.44 -6.24 15.01
CA ARG A 499 -55.44 -7.63 15.53
C ARG A 499 -56.59 -7.87 16.53
N GLY A 500 -56.83 -6.90 17.43
CA GLY A 500 -57.96 -6.95 18.30
C GLY A 500 -59.29 -7.03 17.57
N LEU A 501 -59.45 -6.25 16.49
CA LEU A 501 -60.64 -6.30 15.65
C LEU A 501 -60.79 -7.64 14.92
N ASP A 502 -59.66 -8.19 14.41
CA ASP A 502 -59.69 -9.51 13.77
C ASP A 502 -60.09 -10.66 14.73
N ALA A 503 -59.75 -10.55 16.03
CA ALA A 503 -60.06 -11.55 17.05
C ALA A 503 -61.56 -11.60 17.42
N VAL A 504 -62.29 -10.49 17.24
CA VAL A 504 -63.72 -10.38 17.56
C VAL A 504 -64.62 -10.26 16.34
N ALA A 505 -64.09 -10.32 15.17
CA ALA A 505 -64.80 -10.14 13.89
C ALA A 505 -65.67 -11.36 13.52
N GLN A 506 -66.84 -11.10 12.92
CA GLN A 506 -67.70 -12.14 12.38
C GLN A 506 -67.23 -12.64 11.01
N GLU A 507 -67.51 -13.90 10.66
CA GLU A 507 -67.21 -14.47 9.36
C GLU A 507 -68.13 -13.93 8.22
N ARG A 508 -69.41 -13.66 8.56
CA ARG A 508 -70.40 -13.17 7.59
C ARG A 508 -70.64 -11.66 7.79
N VAL A 509 -69.99 -10.86 6.95
CA VAL A 509 -70.07 -9.41 6.93
C VAL A 509 -70.38 -8.91 5.50
N PRO A 510 -70.82 -7.65 5.30
CA PRO A 510 -70.99 -7.09 3.97
C PRO A 510 -69.78 -7.16 3.07
N ALA A 511 -69.98 -7.28 1.76
CA ALA A 511 -68.89 -7.46 0.79
C ALA A 511 -67.87 -6.30 0.86
N GLU A 512 -68.31 -5.04 1.07
CA GLU A 512 -67.43 -3.93 1.23
C GLU A 512 -66.48 -4.09 2.43
N LEU A 513 -66.97 -4.55 3.59
CA LEU A 513 -66.13 -4.78 4.78
C LEU A 513 -65.19 -5.94 4.55
N THR A 514 -65.66 -7.00 3.85
CA THR A 514 -64.81 -8.16 3.52
C THR A 514 -63.61 -7.74 2.66
N GLN A 515 -63.86 -6.92 1.64
CA GLN A 515 -62.81 -6.44 0.76
C GLN A 515 -61.79 -5.58 1.53
N VAL A 516 -62.24 -4.56 2.25
CA VAL A 516 -61.35 -3.66 3.04
C VAL A 516 -60.50 -4.45 4.04
N ARG A 517 -61.15 -5.44 4.71
CA ARG A 517 -60.44 -6.32 5.67
C ARG A 517 -59.38 -7.19 5.01
N GLN A 518 -59.64 -7.75 3.83
CA GLN A 518 -58.69 -8.53 3.07
C GLN A 518 -57.49 -7.67 2.64
N GLU A 519 -57.72 -6.49 2.08
CA GLU A 519 -56.68 -5.54 1.69
C GLU A 519 -55.82 -5.12 2.88
N ARG A 520 -56.42 -4.80 4.02
CA ARG A 520 -55.71 -4.46 5.27
C ARG A 520 -54.85 -5.64 5.77
N ARG A 521 -55.44 -6.86 5.81
CA ARG A 521 -54.73 -8.07 6.26
C ARG A 521 -53.50 -8.36 5.39
N ALA A 522 -53.57 -8.10 4.09
CA ALA A 522 -52.44 -8.28 3.18
C ALA A 522 -51.26 -7.36 3.59
N LEU A 523 -51.48 -6.16 4.12
CA LEU A 523 -50.45 -5.23 4.56
C LEU A 523 -49.92 -5.53 5.97
N MET A 524 -50.66 -6.27 6.80
CA MET A 524 -50.30 -6.49 8.22
C MET A 524 -48.90 -7.09 8.41
N LYS A 525 -48.50 -8.05 7.59
CA LYS A 525 -47.19 -8.69 7.67
C LYS A 525 -46.06 -7.69 7.41
N ARG A 526 -46.23 -6.80 6.43
CA ARG A 526 -45.27 -5.78 6.09
C ARG A 526 -45.17 -4.73 7.18
N VAL A 527 -46.31 -4.25 7.68
CA VAL A 527 -46.36 -3.26 8.76
C VAL A 527 -45.75 -3.80 10.05
N ALA A 528 -45.92 -5.08 10.34
CA ALA A 528 -45.30 -5.73 11.49
C ALA A 528 -43.75 -5.83 11.41
N GLN A 529 -43.18 -5.74 10.21
CA GLN A 529 -41.73 -5.83 9.96
C GLN A 529 -41.03 -4.48 9.86
N LEU A 530 -41.79 -3.39 10.03
CA LEU A 530 -41.18 -2.04 10.00
C LEU A 530 -40.19 -1.84 11.15
N PRO A 531 -39.04 -1.20 10.89
CA PRO A 531 -38.01 -0.97 11.90
C PRO A 531 -38.50 -0.01 13.00
N VAL A 532 -38.48 -0.46 14.25
CA VAL A 532 -38.96 0.28 15.44
C VAL A 532 -37.81 0.63 16.37
N LEU A 533 -36.79 -0.22 16.43
CA LEU A 533 -35.60 -0.07 17.28
C LEU A 533 -34.37 0.33 16.46
N PRO A 534 -33.41 1.05 17.06
CA PRO A 534 -32.14 1.36 16.40
C PRO A 534 -31.45 0.11 15.82
N ALA A 535 -31.53 -1.03 16.51
CA ALA A 535 -30.99 -2.30 16.05
C ALA A 535 -31.64 -2.80 14.75
N ASP A 536 -32.92 -2.46 14.48
CA ASP A 536 -33.60 -2.85 13.24
C ASP A 536 -33.06 -2.07 12.04
N PHE A 537 -32.79 -0.77 12.20
CA PHE A 537 -32.17 0.09 11.19
C PHE A 537 -30.74 -0.37 10.91
N MET A 538 -29.95 -0.68 11.95
CA MET A 538 -28.61 -1.24 11.80
C MET A 538 -28.64 -2.58 11.05
N ARG A 539 -29.58 -3.46 11.38
CA ARG A 539 -29.74 -4.78 10.69
C ARG A 539 -30.10 -4.59 9.23
N ARG A 540 -30.97 -3.63 8.89
CA ARG A 540 -31.35 -3.28 7.53
C ARG A 540 -30.17 -2.72 6.75
N ALA A 541 -29.39 -1.81 7.34
CA ALA A 541 -28.18 -1.26 6.76
C ALA A 541 -27.14 -2.36 6.50
N ALA A 542 -26.88 -3.24 7.48
CA ALA A 542 -25.96 -4.36 7.34
C ALA A 542 -26.38 -5.35 6.23
N ALA A 543 -27.69 -5.62 6.08
CA ALA A 543 -28.20 -6.47 5.01
C ALA A 543 -28.01 -5.85 3.61
N SER A 544 -28.14 -4.52 3.49
CA SER A 544 -27.86 -3.79 2.25
C SER A 544 -26.36 -3.78 1.95
N GLU A 545 -25.52 -3.50 2.95
CA GLU A 545 -24.06 -3.52 2.83
C GLU A 545 -23.55 -4.92 2.42
N SER A 546 -24.11 -5.99 3.01
CA SER A 546 -23.76 -7.37 2.64
C SER A 546 -24.05 -7.66 1.16
N ARG A 547 -25.15 -7.15 0.62
CA ARG A 547 -25.49 -7.31 -0.81
C ARG A 547 -24.46 -6.60 -1.71
N TRP A 548 -24.09 -5.37 -1.38
CA TRP A 548 -23.08 -4.61 -2.13
C TRP A 548 -21.70 -5.26 -2.05
N ASN A 549 -21.33 -5.77 -0.85
CA ASN A 549 -20.09 -6.52 -0.67
C ASN A 549 -20.07 -7.80 -1.49
N GLY A 550 -21.20 -8.52 -1.58
CA GLY A 550 -21.34 -9.69 -2.43
C GLY A 550 -21.11 -9.37 -3.92
N LEU A 551 -21.71 -8.28 -4.42
CA LEU A 551 -21.47 -7.81 -5.80
C LEU A 551 -20.02 -7.39 -6.03
N SER A 552 -19.40 -6.67 -5.08
CA SER A 552 -17.98 -6.30 -5.15
C SER A 552 -17.07 -7.53 -5.21
N GLN A 553 -17.34 -8.56 -4.41
CA GLN A 553 -16.60 -9.83 -4.45
C GLN A 553 -16.76 -10.57 -5.80
N GLN A 554 -17.95 -10.56 -6.38
CA GLN A 554 -18.16 -11.12 -7.72
C GLN A 554 -17.35 -10.38 -8.77
N LEU A 555 -17.33 -9.05 -8.73
CA LEU A 555 -16.50 -8.23 -9.63
C LEU A 555 -15.00 -8.48 -9.44
N GLN A 556 -14.53 -8.67 -8.20
CA GLN A 556 -13.14 -9.06 -7.93
C GLN A 556 -12.80 -10.43 -8.54
N ARG A 557 -13.70 -11.42 -8.41
CA ARG A 557 -13.50 -12.73 -9.05
C ARG A 557 -13.42 -12.62 -10.57
N LEU A 558 -14.31 -11.84 -11.19
CA LEU A 558 -14.26 -11.58 -12.63
C LEU A 558 -12.96 -10.89 -13.05
N THR A 559 -12.45 -9.94 -12.26
CA THR A 559 -11.15 -9.31 -12.51
C THR A 559 -10.02 -10.34 -12.50
N LEU A 560 -9.97 -11.21 -11.48
CA LEU A 560 -8.98 -12.29 -11.40
C LEU A 560 -9.05 -13.26 -12.59
N GLU A 561 -10.26 -13.60 -13.06
CA GLU A 561 -10.40 -14.45 -14.24
C GLU A 561 -9.91 -13.76 -15.52
N VAL A 562 -10.17 -12.46 -15.69
CA VAL A 562 -9.62 -11.67 -16.81
C VAL A 562 -8.10 -11.61 -16.75
N ASP A 563 -7.52 -11.40 -15.55
CA ASP A 563 -6.06 -11.37 -15.39
C ASP A 563 -5.43 -12.75 -15.66
N LYS A 564 -6.09 -13.83 -15.25
CA LYS A 564 -5.68 -15.20 -15.57
C LYS A 564 -5.73 -15.48 -17.09
N LEU A 565 -6.79 -15.05 -17.77
CA LEU A 565 -6.89 -15.17 -19.21
C LEU A 565 -5.79 -14.36 -19.92
N GLN A 566 -5.48 -13.16 -19.44
CA GLN A 566 -4.35 -12.37 -19.94
C GLN A 566 -3.02 -13.11 -19.78
N ALA A 567 -2.79 -13.72 -18.62
CA ALA A 567 -1.57 -14.50 -18.39
C ALA A 567 -1.47 -15.70 -19.36
N ILE A 568 -2.59 -16.36 -19.68
CA ILE A 568 -2.64 -17.43 -20.66
C ILE A 568 -2.31 -16.91 -22.07
N ILE A 569 -2.90 -15.79 -22.49
CA ILE A 569 -2.61 -15.17 -23.79
C ILE A 569 -1.15 -14.75 -23.89
N ASN A 570 -0.59 -14.14 -22.84
CA ASN A 570 0.82 -13.80 -22.78
C ASN A 570 1.71 -15.04 -22.89
N GLY A 571 1.32 -16.14 -22.21
CA GLY A 571 2.00 -17.43 -22.31
C GLY A 571 1.96 -18.01 -23.74
N LEU A 572 0.80 -17.99 -24.40
CA LEU A 572 0.67 -18.42 -25.79
C LEU A 572 1.51 -17.57 -26.75
N SER A 573 1.49 -16.25 -26.59
CA SER A 573 2.31 -15.33 -27.37
C SER A 573 3.81 -15.62 -27.19
N ARG A 574 4.22 -15.97 -25.97
CA ARG A 574 5.59 -16.38 -25.66
C ARG A 574 5.95 -17.72 -26.34
N VAL A 575 5.10 -18.74 -26.22
CA VAL A 575 5.32 -20.04 -26.88
C VAL A 575 5.46 -19.88 -28.39
N MET A 576 4.64 -19.02 -29.00
CA MET A 576 4.76 -18.72 -30.46
C MET A 576 6.11 -18.08 -30.81
N LYS A 577 6.63 -17.18 -29.98
CA LYS A 577 7.95 -16.56 -30.15
C LYS A 577 9.10 -17.56 -29.93
N GLU A 578 8.96 -18.46 -28.95
CA GLU A 578 9.96 -19.47 -28.61
C GLU A 578 10.03 -20.60 -29.65
N SER A 579 8.90 -20.99 -30.26
CA SER A 579 8.89 -22.01 -31.35
C SER A 579 9.74 -21.57 -32.57
N ASP A 580 9.76 -20.27 -32.86
CA ASP A 580 10.62 -19.69 -33.92
C ASP A 580 12.11 -19.84 -33.56
N ARG A 581 12.47 -19.75 -32.27
CA ARG A 581 13.87 -19.86 -31.81
C ARG A 581 14.40 -21.31 -31.82
N HIS A 582 13.51 -22.27 -31.55
CA HIS A 582 13.89 -23.67 -31.45
C HIS A 582 13.74 -24.44 -32.78
N GLY A 583 13.48 -23.75 -33.89
CA GLY A 583 13.37 -24.37 -35.23
C GLY A 583 12.16 -25.29 -35.38
N VAL A 584 11.16 -25.20 -34.48
CA VAL A 584 9.90 -25.90 -34.64
C VAL A 584 9.10 -25.19 -35.73
N GLN A 585 9.09 -25.77 -36.96
CA GLN A 585 8.34 -25.20 -38.07
C GLN A 585 6.83 -25.36 -37.80
N ILE A 586 6.19 -24.30 -37.35
CA ILE A 586 4.73 -24.18 -37.36
C ILE A 586 4.34 -23.73 -38.79
N ASP A 587 3.38 -24.43 -39.38
CA ASP A 587 2.83 -24.05 -40.68
C ASP A 587 2.41 -22.56 -40.69
N PRO A 588 2.85 -21.76 -41.72
CA PRO A 588 2.60 -20.32 -41.78
C PRO A 588 1.10 -19.95 -41.66
N ALA A 589 0.20 -20.74 -42.22
CA ALA A 589 -1.24 -20.52 -42.15
C ALA A 589 -1.77 -20.74 -40.72
N THR A 590 -1.29 -21.76 -40.06
CA THR A 590 -1.62 -22.05 -38.66
C THR A 590 -1.10 -20.96 -37.73
N ARG A 591 0.14 -20.50 -37.95
CA ARG A 591 0.73 -19.38 -37.20
C ARG A 591 -0.08 -18.10 -37.35
N GLN A 592 -0.48 -17.75 -38.55
CA GLN A 592 -1.28 -16.55 -38.80
C GLN A 592 -2.65 -16.62 -38.12
N ARG A 593 -3.27 -17.80 -38.11
CA ARG A 593 -4.53 -18.01 -37.37
C ARG A 593 -4.36 -17.76 -35.85
N PHE A 594 -3.30 -18.31 -35.24
CA PHE A 594 -3.03 -18.08 -33.82
C PHE A 594 -2.79 -16.61 -33.48
N LEU A 595 -2.04 -15.88 -34.32
CA LEU A 595 -1.80 -14.44 -34.12
C LEU A 595 -3.08 -13.62 -34.21
N ILE A 596 -3.96 -13.93 -35.18
CA ILE A 596 -5.29 -13.28 -35.29
C ILE A 596 -6.14 -13.58 -34.05
N GLU A 597 -6.14 -14.83 -33.58
CA GLU A 597 -6.91 -15.25 -32.42
C GLU A 597 -6.38 -14.61 -31.11
N ILE A 598 -5.05 -14.52 -30.94
CA ILE A 598 -4.42 -13.82 -29.84
C ILE A 598 -4.86 -12.34 -29.84
N GLN A 599 -4.80 -11.67 -30.98
CA GLN A 599 -5.19 -10.26 -31.10
C GLN A 599 -6.69 -10.05 -30.84
N ALA A 600 -7.56 -10.94 -31.33
CA ALA A 600 -8.98 -10.90 -31.04
C ALA A 600 -9.28 -11.07 -29.53
N ASN A 601 -8.63 -12.04 -28.90
CA ASN A 601 -8.77 -12.30 -27.47
C ASN A 601 -8.24 -11.12 -26.61
N GLU A 602 -7.16 -10.44 -27.02
CA GLU A 602 -6.66 -9.22 -26.35
C GLU A 602 -7.68 -8.08 -26.42
N GLN A 603 -8.35 -7.90 -27.57
CA GLN A 603 -9.43 -6.92 -27.72
C GLN A 603 -10.63 -7.26 -26.84
N ASP A 604 -11.03 -8.53 -26.78
CA ASP A 604 -12.13 -9.00 -25.93
C ASP A 604 -11.82 -8.79 -24.44
N LEU A 605 -10.59 -9.08 -24.01
CA LEU A 605 -10.15 -8.83 -22.63
C LEU A 605 -10.17 -7.34 -22.26
N SER A 606 -9.79 -6.47 -23.19
CA SER A 606 -9.89 -5.03 -23.00
C SER A 606 -11.36 -4.62 -22.81
N GLY A 607 -12.27 -5.13 -23.64
CA GLY A 607 -13.70 -4.90 -23.52
C GLY A 607 -14.32 -5.46 -22.22
N TYR A 608 -13.82 -6.61 -21.73
CA TYR A 608 -14.24 -7.14 -20.42
C TYR A 608 -13.78 -6.27 -19.28
N ARG A 609 -12.54 -5.77 -19.29
CA ARG A 609 -12.01 -4.85 -18.27
C ARG A 609 -12.82 -3.56 -18.20
N GLU A 610 -13.14 -2.99 -19.34
CA GLU A 610 -13.96 -1.78 -19.39
C GLU A 610 -15.36 -1.99 -18.80
N ARG A 611 -16.01 -3.11 -19.15
CA ARG A 611 -17.31 -3.49 -18.57
C ARG A 611 -17.24 -3.73 -17.07
N ILE A 612 -16.21 -4.45 -16.57
CA ILE A 612 -16.02 -4.68 -15.14
C ILE A 612 -15.81 -3.36 -14.39
N ASN A 613 -15.05 -2.43 -14.96
CA ASN A 613 -14.85 -1.10 -14.37
C ASN A 613 -16.17 -0.31 -14.34
N GLY A 614 -16.96 -0.35 -15.40
CA GLY A 614 -18.28 0.26 -15.44
C GLY A 614 -19.23 -0.34 -14.38
N TYR A 615 -19.23 -1.65 -14.21
CA TYR A 615 -20.02 -2.30 -13.14
C TYR A 615 -19.53 -1.95 -11.75
N ARG A 616 -18.20 -1.83 -11.55
CA ARG A 616 -17.60 -1.41 -10.28
C ARG A 616 -18.06 0.00 -9.91
N ASP A 617 -18.04 0.93 -10.87
CA ASP A 617 -18.53 2.28 -10.66
C ASP A 617 -20.03 2.32 -10.36
N ALA A 618 -20.82 1.48 -11.04
CA ALA A 618 -22.25 1.33 -10.77
C ALA A 618 -22.55 0.77 -9.36
N VAL A 619 -21.77 -0.23 -8.90
CA VAL A 619 -21.87 -0.78 -7.54
C VAL A 619 -21.50 0.26 -6.50
N ASP A 620 -20.40 1.00 -6.70
CA ASP A 620 -19.94 2.05 -5.79
C ASP A 620 -20.99 3.18 -5.70
N MET A 621 -21.56 3.59 -6.84
CA MET A 621 -22.63 4.59 -6.91
C MET A 621 -23.90 4.12 -6.23
N GLY A 622 -24.32 2.88 -6.49
CA GLY A 622 -25.50 2.27 -5.87
C GLY A 622 -25.36 2.18 -4.34
N ARG A 623 -24.16 1.81 -3.85
CA ARG A 623 -23.85 1.77 -2.42
C ARG A 623 -24.03 3.14 -1.76
N VAL A 624 -23.54 4.20 -2.38
CA VAL A 624 -23.67 5.58 -1.89
C VAL A 624 -25.12 6.05 -1.85
N GLN A 625 -25.96 5.59 -2.77
CA GLN A 625 -27.39 5.95 -2.87
C GLN A 625 -28.31 5.05 -2.04
N THR A 626 -27.78 4.11 -1.29
CA THR A 626 -28.56 3.19 -0.44
C THR A 626 -28.69 3.75 0.98
N GLY A 627 -29.84 3.50 1.63
CA GLY A 627 -30.09 3.91 3.01
C GLY A 627 -31.38 4.70 3.16
N LEU A 628 -31.44 5.58 4.17
CA LEU A 628 -32.63 6.40 4.43
C LEU A 628 -33.06 7.17 3.18
N GLY A 629 -34.31 7.01 2.80
CA GLY A 629 -34.88 7.64 1.60
C GLY A 629 -34.75 6.80 0.32
N ASP A 630 -34.20 5.59 0.36
CA ASP A 630 -34.20 4.68 -0.79
C ASP A 630 -35.59 4.10 -1.09
N ALA A 631 -35.70 3.32 -2.16
CA ALA A 631 -36.95 2.74 -2.61
C ALA A 631 -37.66 1.89 -1.54
N GLN A 632 -36.90 1.21 -0.67
CA GLN A 632 -37.47 0.39 0.40
C GLN A 632 -38.20 1.23 1.47
N TYR A 633 -37.59 2.39 1.83
CA TYR A 633 -38.22 3.32 2.76
C TYR A 633 -39.47 3.98 2.17
N SER A 634 -39.46 4.32 0.88
CA SER A 634 -40.63 4.84 0.17
C SER A 634 -41.78 3.83 0.06
N GLU A 635 -41.47 2.55 -0.09
CA GLU A 635 -42.47 1.48 -0.05
C GLU A 635 -43.03 1.26 1.36
N ASP A 636 -42.21 1.40 2.40
CA ASP A 636 -42.67 1.29 3.78
C ASP A 636 -43.61 2.44 4.13
N GLU A 637 -43.30 3.64 3.64
CA GLU A 637 -44.19 4.80 3.79
C GLU A 637 -45.54 4.58 3.10
N ARG A 638 -45.52 4.06 1.86
CA ARG A 638 -46.78 3.72 1.15
C ARG A 638 -47.59 2.67 1.92
N ALA A 639 -46.92 1.66 2.46
CA ALA A 639 -47.57 0.63 3.26
C ALA A 639 -48.21 1.19 4.55
N ARG A 640 -47.50 2.10 5.26
CA ARG A 640 -48.03 2.78 6.45
C ARG A 640 -49.31 3.59 6.14
N ARG A 641 -49.25 4.40 5.06
CA ARG A 641 -50.42 5.22 4.64
C ARG A 641 -51.61 4.37 4.24
N ALA A 642 -51.39 3.37 3.40
CA ALA A 642 -52.46 2.47 2.95
C ALA A 642 -53.07 1.72 4.14
N PHE A 643 -52.25 1.23 5.08
CA PHE A 643 -52.72 0.56 6.28
C PHE A 643 -53.56 1.49 7.19
N LYS A 644 -53.12 2.73 7.37
CA LYS A 644 -53.87 3.76 8.12
C LYS A 644 -55.24 4.01 7.49
N GLU A 645 -55.31 4.22 6.19
CA GLU A 645 -56.56 4.48 5.44
C GLU A 645 -57.51 3.28 5.50
N LEU A 646 -57.02 2.07 5.24
CA LEU A 646 -57.84 0.87 5.26
C LEU A 646 -58.37 0.55 6.66
N LEU A 647 -57.57 0.69 7.73
CA LEU A 647 -58.01 0.50 9.10
C LEU A 647 -59.08 1.55 9.50
N SER A 648 -58.84 2.81 9.15
CA SER A 648 -59.82 3.87 9.44
C SER A 648 -61.14 3.65 8.70
N ARG A 649 -61.09 3.21 7.45
CA ARG A 649 -62.30 2.85 6.66
C ARG A 649 -63.03 1.63 7.27
N GLU A 650 -62.28 0.56 7.63
CA GLU A 650 -62.83 -0.63 8.30
C GLU A 650 -63.52 -0.25 9.60
N MET A 651 -62.86 0.49 10.48
CA MET A 651 -63.40 0.94 11.75
C MET A 651 -64.70 1.80 11.57
N GLY A 652 -64.67 2.66 10.53
CA GLY A 652 -65.86 3.45 10.16
C GLY A 652 -67.03 2.61 9.70
N ILE A 653 -66.81 1.53 8.97
CA ILE A 653 -67.87 0.61 8.52
C ILE A 653 -68.36 -0.22 9.72
N VAL A 654 -67.50 -0.76 10.54
CA VAL A 654 -67.81 -1.57 11.74
C VAL A 654 -68.69 -0.73 12.74
N THR A 655 -68.34 0.52 12.99
CA THR A 655 -69.08 1.39 13.92
C THR A 655 -70.54 1.59 13.51
N ARG A 656 -70.92 1.34 12.24
CA ARG A 656 -72.30 1.41 11.75
C ARG A 656 -73.13 0.18 12.08
N GLY A 657 -72.57 -0.77 12.81
CA GLY A 657 -73.25 -1.99 13.24
C GLY A 657 -73.23 -3.13 12.22
N THR A 658 -72.25 -3.18 11.36
CA THR A 658 -72.11 -4.17 10.25
C THR A 658 -71.30 -5.43 10.63
N ASP A 659 -70.88 -5.52 11.92
CA ASP A 659 -70.08 -6.64 12.45
C ASP A 659 -70.60 -7.08 13.84
N SER A 660 -69.85 -7.95 14.57
CA SER A 660 -70.22 -8.37 15.94
C SER A 660 -70.42 -7.20 16.88
N PRO A 661 -71.23 -7.35 17.92
CA PRO A 661 -71.35 -6.31 18.99
C PRO A 661 -70.04 -5.97 19.65
N GLU A 662 -69.19 -6.99 19.84
CA GLU A 662 -67.82 -6.85 20.39
C GLU A 662 -66.89 -6.05 19.45
N ALA A 663 -66.95 -6.31 18.12
CA ALA A 663 -66.21 -5.52 17.15
C ALA A 663 -66.67 -4.06 17.10
N VAL A 664 -67.99 -3.83 17.21
CA VAL A 664 -68.53 -2.45 17.25
C VAL A 664 -68.11 -1.74 18.54
N ALA A 665 -68.09 -2.46 19.68
CA ALA A 665 -67.65 -1.89 20.95
C ALA A 665 -66.14 -1.53 20.89
N LEU A 666 -65.29 -2.43 20.34
CA LEU A 666 -63.89 -2.18 20.14
C LEU A 666 -63.66 -0.99 19.19
N ALA A 667 -64.37 -0.97 18.06
CA ALA A 667 -64.19 0.10 17.07
C ALA A 667 -64.55 1.47 17.65
N ARG A 668 -65.60 1.56 18.53
CA ARG A 668 -65.94 2.80 19.25
C ARG A 668 -64.88 3.17 20.30
N ALA A 669 -64.42 2.20 21.10
CA ALA A 669 -63.38 2.41 22.11
C ALA A 669 -62.03 2.84 21.48
N ALA A 670 -61.72 2.36 20.26
CA ALA A 670 -60.49 2.69 19.52
C ALA A 670 -60.50 4.08 18.89
N GLN A 671 -61.66 4.75 18.73
CA GLN A 671 -61.75 6.05 18.08
C GLN A 671 -60.85 7.13 18.73
N PRO A 672 -60.84 7.34 20.05
CA PRO A 672 -59.95 8.33 20.67
C PRO A 672 -58.47 7.99 20.45
N VAL A 673 -58.09 6.71 20.46
CA VAL A 673 -56.71 6.23 20.19
C VAL A 673 -56.33 6.49 18.75
N LEU A 674 -57.22 6.25 17.79
CA LEU A 674 -56.97 6.56 16.38
C LEU A 674 -56.83 8.08 16.11
N ALA A 675 -57.60 8.90 16.84
CA ALA A 675 -57.50 10.34 16.78
C ALA A 675 -56.12 10.84 17.32
N ARG A 676 -55.69 10.31 18.47
CA ARG A 676 -54.34 10.56 19.00
C ARG A 676 -53.25 10.10 18.04
N ALA A 677 -53.40 8.91 17.43
CA ALA A 677 -52.47 8.40 16.43
C ALA A 677 -52.43 9.29 15.21
N ALA A 678 -53.54 9.89 14.77
CA ALA A 678 -53.54 10.83 13.65
C ALA A 678 -52.78 12.14 13.97
N LEU A 679 -52.98 12.69 15.17
CA LEU A 679 -52.25 13.88 15.65
C LEU A 679 -50.73 13.61 15.75
N ALA A 680 -50.34 12.43 16.28
CA ALA A 680 -48.96 12.01 16.32
C ALA A 680 -48.34 11.88 14.92
N ASP A 681 -49.07 11.30 13.95
CA ASP A 681 -48.63 11.25 12.55
C ASP A 681 -48.35 12.66 11.99
N GLU A 682 -49.25 13.62 12.20
CA GLU A 682 -49.09 15.00 11.72
C GLU A 682 -47.83 15.66 12.26
N GLU A 683 -47.59 15.50 13.58
CA GLU A 683 -46.39 16.04 14.22
C GLU A 683 -45.10 15.36 13.71
N ILE A 684 -45.10 14.03 13.55
CA ILE A 684 -43.97 13.27 13.04
C ILE A 684 -43.70 13.63 11.57
N GLU A 685 -44.73 13.71 10.72
CA GLU A 685 -44.62 14.13 9.34
C GLU A 685 -44.09 15.56 9.20
N ALA A 686 -44.49 16.46 10.11
CA ALA A 686 -43.94 17.81 10.16
C ALA A 686 -42.47 17.81 10.55
N ALA A 687 -42.07 16.95 11.52
CA ALA A 687 -40.67 16.80 11.91
C ALA A 687 -39.83 16.19 10.77
N ILE A 688 -40.31 15.18 10.06
CA ILE A 688 -39.64 14.56 8.90
C ILE A 688 -39.44 15.61 7.80
N ARG A 689 -40.49 16.39 7.44
CA ARG A 689 -40.37 17.49 6.47
C ARG A 689 -39.33 18.54 6.89
N GLY A 690 -39.28 18.88 8.20
CA GLY A 690 -38.25 19.76 8.73
C GLY A 690 -36.83 19.24 8.56
N LEU A 691 -36.62 17.95 8.84
CA LEU A 691 -35.33 17.27 8.64
C LEU A 691 -34.96 17.19 7.15
N GLU A 692 -35.90 16.95 6.26
CA GLU A 692 -35.68 16.95 4.80
C GLU A 692 -35.27 18.32 4.28
N ILE A 693 -35.93 19.40 4.75
CA ILE A 693 -35.57 20.77 4.40
C ILE A 693 -34.16 21.12 4.89
N GLU A 694 -33.86 20.76 6.14
CA GLU A 694 -32.51 21.02 6.68
C GLU A 694 -31.43 20.19 5.98
N SER A 695 -31.71 18.93 5.64
CA SER A 695 -30.81 18.08 4.85
C SER A 695 -30.58 18.64 3.45
N ALA A 696 -31.63 19.16 2.79
CA ALA A 696 -31.53 19.81 1.49
C ALA A 696 -30.68 21.08 1.55
N LYS A 697 -30.89 21.92 2.58
CA LYS A 697 -30.12 23.15 2.81
C LYS A 697 -28.63 22.86 3.03
N ARG A 698 -28.31 21.87 3.87
CA ARG A 698 -26.92 21.46 4.11
C ARG A 698 -26.31 20.83 2.86
N ALA A 699 -27.08 20.00 2.14
CA ALA A 699 -26.64 19.41 0.88
C ALA A 699 -26.32 20.46 -0.18
N GLU A 700 -27.15 21.51 -0.30
CA GLU A 700 -26.91 22.59 -1.27
C GLU A 700 -25.63 23.38 -0.96
N LYS A 701 -25.42 23.71 0.32
CA LYS A 701 -24.18 24.35 0.75
C LYS A 701 -22.96 23.46 0.47
N LEU A 702 -23.07 22.15 0.67
CA LEU A 702 -21.98 21.22 0.41
C LEU A 702 -21.75 21.02 -1.10
N LYS A 703 -22.82 21.03 -1.92
CA LYS A 703 -22.71 20.97 -3.38
C LYS A 703 -21.90 22.13 -3.96
N THR A 704 -22.11 23.35 -3.46
CA THR A 704 -21.32 24.49 -3.92
C THR A 704 -19.84 24.32 -3.60
N THR A 705 -19.50 23.80 -2.42
CA THR A 705 -18.12 23.47 -2.05
C THR A 705 -17.56 22.36 -2.94
N VAL A 706 -18.31 21.26 -3.13
CA VAL A 706 -17.91 20.12 -3.98
C VAL A 706 -17.71 20.56 -5.44
N ALA A 707 -18.56 21.44 -5.95
CA ALA A 707 -18.41 21.99 -7.31
C ALA A 707 -17.13 22.82 -7.45
N HIS A 708 -16.85 23.69 -6.47
CA HIS A 708 -15.61 24.50 -6.46
C HIS A 708 -14.35 23.62 -6.37
N GLU A 709 -14.35 22.63 -5.50
CA GLU A 709 -13.26 21.64 -5.43
C GLU A 709 -13.14 20.85 -6.73
N GLY A 710 -14.26 20.48 -7.35
CA GLY A 710 -14.29 19.83 -8.66
C GLY A 710 -13.61 20.68 -9.74
N GLU A 711 -13.90 21.98 -9.78
CA GLU A 711 -13.24 22.90 -10.71
C GLU A 711 -11.74 23.01 -10.46
N SER A 712 -11.34 23.06 -9.18
CA SER A 712 -9.92 23.07 -8.76
C SER A 712 -9.21 21.79 -9.19
N ILE A 713 -9.86 20.62 -9.05
CA ILE A 713 -9.34 19.33 -9.50
C ILE A 713 -9.15 19.33 -11.02
N GLU A 714 -10.11 19.86 -11.79
CA GLU A 714 -10.00 19.94 -13.26
C GLU A 714 -8.90 20.92 -13.72
N GLN A 715 -8.71 22.04 -13.02
CA GLN A 715 -7.60 22.94 -13.28
C GLN A 715 -6.25 22.28 -13.02
N ASN A 716 -6.13 21.55 -11.90
CA ASN A 716 -4.92 20.81 -11.55
C ASN A 716 -4.67 19.63 -12.51
N ALA A 717 -5.75 18.98 -13.01
CA ALA A 717 -5.66 17.93 -14.02
C ALA A 717 -5.07 18.46 -15.33
N ARG A 718 -5.50 19.65 -15.79
CA ARG A 718 -4.94 20.28 -17.00
C ARG A 718 -3.47 20.64 -16.83
N LYS A 719 -3.10 21.24 -15.68
CA LYS A 719 -1.69 21.53 -15.38
C LYS A 719 -0.84 20.26 -15.35
N LEU A 720 -1.39 19.18 -14.81
CA LEU A 720 -0.72 17.88 -14.77
C LEU A 720 -0.55 17.29 -16.17
N GLU A 721 -1.50 17.45 -17.07
CA GLU A 721 -1.41 17.06 -18.47
C GLU A 721 -0.26 17.80 -19.19
N ASP A 722 -0.20 19.13 -19.00
CA ASP A 722 0.88 19.96 -19.57
C ASP A 722 2.26 19.54 -19.02
N LEU A 723 2.35 19.31 -17.70
CA LEU A 723 3.58 18.83 -17.05
C LEU A 723 3.97 17.43 -17.54
N ASP A 724 3.01 16.55 -17.75
CA ASP A 724 3.26 15.23 -18.26
C ASP A 724 3.83 15.24 -19.68
N GLN A 725 3.27 16.10 -20.56
CA GLN A 725 3.81 16.26 -21.92
C GLN A 725 5.26 16.74 -21.90
N GLN A 726 5.59 17.70 -21.02
CA GLN A 726 6.97 18.15 -20.83
C GLN A 726 7.87 17.03 -20.27
N ALA A 727 7.37 16.30 -19.27
CA ALA A 727 8.08 15.18 -18.66
C ALA A 727 8.34 14.05 -19.68
N ARG A 728 7.38 13.74 -20.55
CA ARG A 728 7.53 12.71 -21.61
C ARG A 728 8.76 12.95 -22.48
N LEU A 729 9.04 14.18 -22.83
CA LEU A 729 10.20 14.50 -23.66
C LEU A 729 11.51 14.46 -22.84
N LEU A 730 11.58 15.24 -21.76
CA LEU A 730 12.79 15.39 -20.96
C LEU A 730 13.21 14.10 -20.23
N VAL A 731 12.23 13.46 -19.61
CA VAL A 731 12.44 12.20 -18.89
C VAL A 731 12.63 11.05 -19.87
N GLY A 732 11.94 11.10 -21.02
CA GLY A 732 12.09 10.12 -22.07
C GLY A 732 13.49 10.06 -22.65
N GLU A 733 14.17 11.21 -22.83
CA GLU A 733 15.58 11.25 -23.28
C GLU A 733 16.53 10.59 -22.26
N VAL A 734 16.29 10.81 -20.97
CA VAL A 734 17.08 10.14 -19.91
C VAL A 734 16.78 8.66 -19.86
N ALA A 735 15.50 8.27 -19.95
CA ALA A 735 15.09 6.87 -20.02
C ALA A 735 15.73 6.16 -21.20
N MET A 736 15.75 6.78 -22.39
CA MET A 736 16.39 6.21 -23.59
C MET A 736 17.88 5.93 -23.34
N ARG A 737 18.60 6.84 -22.67
CA ARG A 737 20.00 6.61 -22.28
C ARG A 737 20.16 5.44 -21.31
N ASN A 738 19.28 5.34 -20.32
CA ASN A 738 19.30 4.25 -19.34
C ASN A 738 19.01 2.90 -20.02
N PHE A 739 18.07 2.85 -20.97
CA PHE A 739 17.83 1.65 -21.78
C PHE A 739 19.07 1.24 -22.58
N ALA A 740 19.79 2.20 -23.16
CA ALA A 740 21.07 1.92 -23.86
C ALA A 740 22.14 1.40 -22.89
N GLN A 741 22.24 1.93 -21.67
CA GLN A 741 23.14 1.43 -20.63
C GLN A 741 22.80 0.00 -20.22
N VAL A 742 21.51 -0.30 -19.96
CA VAL A 742 21.05 -1.65 -19.64
C VAL A 742 21.28 -2.62 -20.80
N HIS A 743 21.07 -2.19 -22.06
CA HIS A 743 21.43 -3.00 -23.24
C HIS A 743 22.91 -3.37 -23.24
N ASN A 744 23.81 -2.39 -22.98
CA ASN A 744 25.24 -2.64 -22.89
C ASN A 744 25.59 -3.57 -21.72
N ARG A 745 24.93 -3.43 -20.56
CA ARG A 745 25.09 -4.31 -19.41
C ARG A 745 24.67 -5.75 -19.76
N LEU A 746 23.50 -5.93 -20.36
CA LEU A 746 23.01 -7.24 -20.84
C LEU A 746 23.98 -7.87 -21.85
N LYS A 747 24.47 -7.07 -22.80
CA LYS A 747 25.49 -7.51 -23.78
C LYS A 747 26.77 -7.96 -23.06
N GLY A 748 27.21 -7.22 -22.05
CA GLY A 748 28.38 -7.58 -21.23
C GLY A 748 28.18 -8.88 -20.45
N VAL A 749 27.00 -9.12 -19.88
CA VAL A 749 26.66 -10.36 -19.16
C VAL A 749 26.67 -11.56 -20.09
N VAL A 750 26.01 -11.46 -21.26
CA VAL A 750 25.99 -12.53 -22.29
C VAL A 750 27.38 -12.82 -22.82
N LEU A 751 28.14 -11.77 -23.14
CA LEU A 751 29.52 -11.94 -23.64
C LEU A 751 30.43 -12.63 -22.60
N ARG A 752 30.33 -12.27 -21.31
CA ARG A 752 31.09 -12.96 -20.25
C ARG A 752 30.66 -14.41 -20.09
N ALA A 753 29.39 -14.74 -20.25
CA ALA A 753 28.90 -16.10 -20.22
C ALA A 753 29.49 -16.91 -21.41
N ASP A 754 29.49 -16.34 -22.62
CA ASP A 754 30.07 -16.97 -23.83
C ASP A 754 31.57 -17.20 -23.65
N VAL A 755 32.31 -16.20 -23.17
CA VAL A 755 33.72 -16.32 -22.85
C VAL A 755 33.97 -17.42 -21.81
N GLY A 756 33.14 -17.48 -20.77
CA GLY A 756 33.22 -18.54 -19.77
C GLY A 756 32.99 -19.95 -20.34
N ILE A 757 32.04 -20.10 -21.25
CA ILE A 757 31.78 -21.37 -21.97
C ILE A 757 33.05 -21.79 -22.79
N VAL A 758 33.64 -20.84 -23.50
CA VAL A 758 34.87 -21.12 -24.30
C VAL A 758 36.05 -21.44 -23.38
N GLN A 759 36.22 -20.69 -22.30
CA GLN A 759 37.27 -20.93 -21.31
C GLN A 759 37.12 -22.29 -20.65
N GLN A 760 35.93 -22.68 -20.27
CA GLN A 760 35.63 -24.01 -19.72
C GLN A 760 36.04 -25.13 -20.70
N ALA A 761 35.71 -25.01 -21.97
CA ALA A 761 36.11 -25.99 -22.99
C ALA A 761 37.63 -26.07 -23.14
N TRP A 762 38.33 -24.96 -22.98
CA TRP A 762 39.78 -24.88 -23.02
C TRP A 762 40.43 -25.55 -21.80
N GLU A 763 39.94 -25.28 -20.59
CA GLU A 763 40.45 -25.87 -19.35
C GLU A 763 40.25 -27.40 -19.33
N VAL A 764 39.08 -27.89 -19.75
CA VAL A 764 38.82 -29.34 -19.89
C VAL A 764 39.80 -29.99 -20.85
N ARG A 765 40.06 -29.33 -22.01
CA ARG A 765 41.02 -29.84 -22.97
C ARG A 765 42.44 -29.90 -22.42
N GLU A 766 42.88 -28.91 -21.66
CA GLU A 766 44.21 -28.85 -21.09
C GLU A 766 44.34 -29.88 -19.95
N GLU A 767 43.31 -30.08 -19.11
CA GLU A 767 43.27 -31.15 -18.10
C GLU A 767 43.41 -32.53 -18.77
N GLN A 768 42.63 -32.81 -19.81
CA GLN A 768 42.71 -34.06 -20.55
C GLN A 768 44.09 -34.27 -21.15
N ARG A 769 44.70 -33.25 -21.74
CA ARG A 769 46.06 -33.30 -22.26
C ARG A 769 47.07 -33.61 -21.19
N THR A 770 47.01 -32.95 -20.06
CA THR A 770 47.87 -33.21 -18.89
C THR A 770 47.71 -34.63 -18.38
N ARG A 771 46.47 -35.12 -18.31
CA ARG A 771 46.16 -36.50 -17.91
C ARG A 771 46.75 -37.53 -18.87
N VAL A 772 46.65 -37.30 -20.20
CA VAL A 772 47.28 -38.16 -21.22
C VAL A 772 48.79 -38.16 -21.06
N VAL A 773 49.45 -37.03 -20.88
CA VAL A 773 50.89 -36.91 -20.65
C VAL A 773 51.33 -37.64 -19.37
N ASN A 774 50.57 -37.53 -18.31
CA ASN A 774 50.86 -38.24 -17.07
C ASN A 774 50.72 -39.78 -17.23
N LEU A 775 49.64 -40.23 -17.86
CA LEU A 775 49.45 -41.64 -18.17
C LEU A 775 50.55 -42.19 -19.09
N GLN A 776 51.02 -41.43 -20.05
CA GLN A 776 52.17 -41.79 -20.89
C GLN A 776 53.46 -41.93 -20.09
N ARG A 777 53.70 -41.02 -19.11
CA ARG A 777 54.85 -41.09 -18.20
C ARG A 777 54.77 -42.29 -17.25
N GLU A 778 53.61 -42.60 -16.71
CA GLU A 778 53.38 -43.79 -15.87
C GLU A 778 53.60 -45.06 -16.68
N ARG A 779 53.03 -45.14 -17.88
CA ARG A 779 53.24 -46.25 -18.77
C ARG A 779 54.75 -46.44 -19.11
N ALA A 780 55.44 -45.35 -19.41
CA ALA A 780 56.93 -45.45 -19.69
C ALA A 780 57.72 -45.92 -18.46
N ARG A 781 57.28 -45.51 -17.25
CA ARG A 781 57.93 -46.04 -15.97
C ARG A 781 57.63 -47.50 -15.76
N GLU A 782 56.35 -47.92 -15.98
CA GLU A 782 55.99 -49.34 -15.88
C GLU A 782 56.70 -50.21 -16.89
N GLU A 783 56.83 -49.75 -18.16
CA GLU A 783 57.61 -50.42 -19.19
C GLU A 783 59.12 -50.51 -18.81
N GLN A 784 59.67 -49.48 -18.16
CA GLN A 784 61.04 -49.48 -17.71
C GLN A 784 61.23 -50.44 -16.50
N ASN A 785 60.32 -50.47 -15.55
CA ASN A 785 60.33 -51.40 -14.43
C ASN A 785 60.23 -52.86 -14.90
N LEU A 786 59.29 -53.13 -15.83
CA LEU A 786 59.19 -54.46 -16.47
C LEU A 786 60.47 -54.90 -17.19
N ASN A 787 61.13 -53.98 -17.90
CA ASN A 787 62.39 -54.24 -18.55
C ASN A 787 63.55 -54.53 -17.54
N ASP A 788 63.54 -53.80 -16.45
CA ASP A 788 64.54 -54.01 -15.35
C ASP A 788 64.26 -55.34 -14.61
N GLU A 789 63.00 -55.67 -14.36
CA GLU A 789 62.62 -56.99 -13.80
C GLU A 789 62.94 -58.11 -14.76
N LEU A 790 62.73 -57.96 -16.06
CA LEU A 790 63.11 -58.96 -17.07
C LEU A 790 64.61 -59.14 -17.13
N ARG A 791 65.45 -58.09 -17.06
CA ARG A 791 66.90 -58.19 -16.96
C ARG A 791 67.35 -58.93 -15.70
N GLU A 792 66.73 -58.61 -14.57
CA GLU A 792 67.03 -59.30 -13.30
C GLU A 792 66.77 -60.83 -13.40
N VAL A 793 65.65 -61.19 -13.98
CA VAL A 793 65.30 -62.64 -14.26
C VAL A 793 66.22 -63.27 -15.25
N LEU A 794 66.69 -62.52 -16.28
CA LEU A 794 67.65 -63.09 -17.25
C LEU A 794 69.07 -63.22 -16.64
N ASP A 795 69.49 -62.27 -15.86
CA ASP A 795 70.79 -62.32 -15.16
C ASP A 795 70.85 -63.48 -14.10
N ASP A 796 69.73 -63.71 -13.40
CA ASP A 796 69.59 -64.86 -12.50
C ASP A 796 69.64 -66.23 -13.23
N ALA A 797 69.11 -66.28 -14.47
CA ALA A 797 69.12 -67.49 -15.30
C ALA A 797 70.51 -67.78 -15.89
N GLU A 798 71.37 -66.79 -16.18
CA GLU A 798 72.73 -66.97 -16.58
C GLU A 798 73.68 -67.35 -15.40
N GLY A 799 73.31 -66.93 -14.18
CA GLY A 799 74.06 -67.34 -12.94
C GLY A 799 73.82 -68.81 -12.46
N ALA A 800 72.78 -69.46 -13.02
CA ALA A 800 72.38 -70.85 -12.66
C ALA A 800 72.87 -71.89 -13.70
N LEU A 801 73.63 -71.57 -14.76
CA LEU A 801 74.26 -72.45 -15.62
C LEU A 801 75.80 -72.45 -15.37
#